data_bdb8247a02500e560dbd4ed73c6074ae
#
_entry.id   bdb8247a02500e560dbd4ed73c6074ae
#
_cell.length_a   1.000
_cell.length_b   1.000
_cell.length_c   1.000
_cell.angle_alpha   90.00
_cell.angle_beta   90.00
_cell.angle_gamma   90.00
#
_symmetry.space_group_name_H-M   'P 1'
#
loop_
_entity.id
_entity.type
_entity.pdbx_description
1 polymer ?
#
loop_
_entity_poly.entity_id
_entity_poly.type
_entity_poly.pdbx_seq_one_letter_code
_entity_poly.pdbx_strand_id
1 'polypeptide(L)'
;MSIDESAQPAHLLGTAAAGPESGAADAAREASVVPDALVDVNSAADVTAPKLTVVIPTRNERHNIEDLLARLGSAIAPLSAELIIVDDSDDDTPHVVAEEARKCPVPVRLLHRSAGNRKGGLGSAVVAGARQARGEWVLVMDADLQHPPETAAVLASAAMRHDSDIVVGTRYAGDRSAADGLSSTGRVLASSYATRLVKDLFPRRLAMVSDPLSGLFAFKRAKVNLDRLRPAGFKVLVEILIRNPVARVTEVAYTFEPRAAGESKASLREGLTFLRHLARLRGARLAKQLRERPDTRAERMQQAMRFIAFGLVGASGILVNSVALWFFYHTLGWNHLLGAALATQFSTTWNFLLVDLVVYRKRAGGGHAGRALRFFIMNNVLLLARLPVLQLLIDWGLHILVANAITLVLLFVVRFAVSDRAIFAPARGSTRPDPVRVLVDTGAMASRQPDRKRSRYLTYRYDVAGVVKIGSQVRLPELEFFRAQWVADSEVDIAVRIGDVGNRRPRKRAAMIESLDPSVTISYEEHLGRLGANFRADIGDRITIDVGPLLARSSHVVYTNIVEPLLRFVMVSRGRMLLHSACIELDGTGVMLSALTDTGKTGTVLRLLREHGGRFLSDDMTVIDRSGNAAWFPKPLTISAHTLRAVSADDLSKSEWRRLQIQSRLHSKGGRSIGMLLSRFNLPIMGINALTQMLIPPPKYHVDRLVPCQMTSSTRVSELFIIERGAPSMAEMAKEEALVQLLANTEDAYGFPPYRYLAPAISIGARDYRELRAAEREILAGFLGNVRVRTLASDTFSWADEIPHLLQEAAGAAQAASGNGAHGLNGLGSPAGRDSEAYAGGDGLGKASRPA
;
A
#
# COMPACT_ATOMS: atom_id res chain seq x y z
N MET A 1 -25.68 60.67 -40.31
CA MET A 1 -26.49 60.63 -41.46
C MET A 1 -26.82 59.25 -41.80
N SER A 2 -27.86 58.72 -41.25
CA SER A 2 -29.25 58.66 -41.67
C SER A 2 -29.45 57.83 -42.89
N ILE A 3 -30.14 56.73 -42.58
CA ILE A 3 -31.49 56.37 -43.04
C ILE A 3 -31.41 55.34 -44.18
N ASP A 4 -32.17 54.33 -44.40
CA ASP A 4 -33.27 53.60 -43.70
C ASP A 4 -33.83 52.60 -44.72
N GLU A 5 -34.39 51.54 -44.16
CA GLU A 5 -35.67 50.88 -44.52
C GLU A 5 -35.84 50.04 -45.78
N SER A 6 -36.17 48.82 -45.49
CA SER A 6 -37.46 48.12 -45.77
C SER A 6 -37.69 47.50 -47.14
N ALA A 7 -38.06 46.22 -47.24
CA ALA A 7 -39.38 45.68 -47.45
C ALA A 7 -39.37 44.28 -48.04
N GLN A 8 -40.09 43.39 -47.46
CA GLN A 8 -40.81 42.27 -48.08
C GLN A 8 -41.99 42.77 -48.87
N PRO A 9 -42.72 41.99 -49.71
CA PRO A 9 -43.06 40.54 -49.57
C PRO A 9 -43.45 39.78 -50.89
N ALA A 10 -43.76 38.48 -50.63
CA ALA A 10 -44.95 37.75 -51.21
C ALA A 10 -44.91 36.95 -52.50
N HIS A 11 -45.21 35.64 -52.26
CA HIS A 11 -46.09 34.68 -52.98
C HIS A 11 -45.88 34.28 -54.43
N LEU A 12 -45.79 32.94 -54.68
CA LEU A 12 -46.88 32.12 -55.24
C LEU A 12 -46.50 30.69 -55.52
N LEU A 13 -47.22 29.81 -54.90
CA LEU A 13 -47.77 28.47 -55.23
C LEU A 13 -47.31 27.81 -56.52
N GLY A 14 -46.96 26.50 -56.39
CA GLY A 14 -46.91 25.50 -57.45
C GLY A 14 -46.82 24.08 -56.88
N THR A 15 -47.98 23.45 -56.74
CA THR A 15 -48.17 22.05 -56.38
C THR A 15 -47.65 21.10 -57.47
N ALA A 16 -46.90 20.04 -57.05
CA ALA A 16 -46.94 18.74 -57.69
C ALA A 16 -46.51 17.64 -56.70
N ALA A 17 -47.36 16.67 -56.54
CA ALA A 17 -47.24 15.44 -55.77
C ALA A 17 -46.23 14.47 -56.37
N ALA A 18 -45.37 13.91 -55.52
CA ALA A 18 -44.67 12.63 -55.77
C ALA A 18 -44.34 11.96 -54.47
N GLY A 19 -44.51 10.65 -54.38
CA GLY A 19 -44.72 9.77 -53.27
C GLY A 19 -43.63 9.60 -52.19
N PRO A 20 -43.96 8.94 -51.16
CA PRO A 20 -43.15 8.82 -49.92
C PRO A 20 -42.33 7.51 -50.00
N GLU A 21 -41.03 7.61 -50.22
CA GLU A 21 -40.11 6.45 -49.94
C GLU A 21 -38.61 6.84 -49.93
N SER A 22 -38.14 8.06 -49.90
CA SER A 22 -36.70 8.34 -49.77
C SER A 22 -36.31 9.20 -48.56
N GLY A 23 -37.27 9.65 -47.73
CA GLY A 23 -37.02 10.58 -46.59
C GLY A 23 -36.50 9.92 -45.32
N ALA A 24 -36.60 8.61 -45.18
CA ALA A 24 -36.19 7.92 -43.93
C ALA A 24 -34.69 7.54 -43.90
N ALA A 25 -34.05 7.41 -45.06
CA ALA A 25 -32.62 7.05 -45.11
C ALA A 25 -31.71 8.28 -45.02
N ASP A 26 -32.16 9.49 -45.44
CA ASP A 26 -31.38 10.73 -45.28
C ASP A 26 -31.56 11.38 -43.92
N ALA A 27 -32.67 11.23 -43.24
CA ALA A 27 -32.85 11.65 -41.86
C ALA A 27 -32.02 10.85 -40.85
N ALA A 28 -31.61 9.62 -41.23
CA ALA A 28 -30.68 8.81 -40.43
C ALA A 28 -29.21 9.18 -40.63
N ARG A 29 -28.88 10.00 -41.62
CA ARG A 29 -27.50 10.47 -41.87
C ARG A 29 -27.16 11.77 -41.11
N GLU A 30 -28.13 12.49 -40.59
CA GLU A 30 -27.93 13.70 -39.77
C GLU A 30 -28.15 13.49 -38.29
N ALA A 31 -27.63 12.43 -37.72
CA ALA A 31 -27.25 12.53 -36.27
C ALA A 31 -26.06 13.47 -36.21
N SER A 32 -26.33 14.78 -36.26
CA SER A 32 -25.32 15.84 -36.24
C SER A 32 -24.47 15.67 -34.99
N VAL A 33 -23.19 15.26 -35.17
CA VAL A 33 -22.19 15.31 -34.13
C VAL A 33 -22.04 16.76 -33.70
N VAL A 34 -22.72 17.14 -32.62
CA VAL A 34 -22.67 18.51 -32.10
C VAL A 34 -21.29 18.71 -31.47
N PRO A 35 -20.45 19.58 -31.97
CA PRO A 35 -19.15 19.86 -31.43
C PRO A 35 -19.26 20.29 -29.96
N ASP A 36 -18.34 19.75 -29.11
CA ASP A 36 -18.22 20.05 -27.68
C ASP A 36 -19.41 19.58 -26.80
N ALA A 37 -20.40 18.88 -27.36
CA ALA A 37 -21.47 18.23 -26.64
C ALA A 37 -21.17 16.71 -26.48
N LEU A 38 -21.51 16.18 -25.32
CA LEU A 38 -21.46 14.71 -25.12
C LEU A 38 -22.80 14.13 -25.60
N VAL A 39 -22.72 13.28 -26.63
CA VAL A 39 -23.88 12.66 -27.24
C VAL A 39 -23.93 11.17 -26.92
N ASP A 40 -25.08 10.68 -26.46
CA ASP A 40 -25.36 9.25 -26.35
C ASP A 40 -25.64 8.70 -27.74
N VAL A 41 -24.78 7.76 -28.21
CA VAL A 41 -24.78 7.32 -29.62
C VAL A 41 -25.64 6.06 -29.83
N ASN A 42 -25.77 5.23 -28.80
CA ASN A 42 -26.61 4.04 -28.85
C ASN A 42 -27.53 3.95 -27.63
N SER A 43 -28.68 3.31 -27.84
CA SER A 43 -29.67 3.03 -26.79
C SER A 43 -29.47 1.67 -26.12
N ALA A 44 -28.22 1.16 -26.10
CA ALA A 44 -27.91 -0.02 -25.27
C ALA A 44 -28.36 0.26 -23.85
N ALA A 45 -28.98 -0.72 -23.20
CA ALA A 45 -29.67 -0.61 -21.92
C ALA A 45 -28.96 0.36 -20.96
N ASP A 46 -29.68 1.40 -20.55
CA ASP A 46 -29.13 2.47 -19.68
C ASP A 46 -28.61 1.86 -18.39
N VAL A 47 -27.29 1.73 -18.30
CA VAL A 47 -26.63 1.26 -17.10
C VAL A 47 -26.65 2.41 -16.11
N THR A 48 -27.67 2.45 -15.26
CA THR A 48 -27.96 3.55 -14.33
C THR A 48 -26.80 3.86 -13.38
N ALA A 49 -25.88 2.90 -13.14
CA ALA A 49 -24.66 3.11 -12.37
C ALA A 49 -23.55 2.17 -12.87
N PRO A 50 -22.82 2.51 -13.94
CA PRO A 50 -21.73 1.68 -14.42
C PRO A 50 -20.61 1.56 -13.37
N LYS A 51 -20.03 0.38 -13.24
CA LYS A 51 -18.83 0.19 -12.41
C LYS A 51 -17.58 0.70 -13.12
N LEU A 52 -17.57 0.66 -14.44
CA LEU A 52 -16.45 1.01 -15.30
C LEU A 52 -16.84 2.04 -16.36
N THR A 53 -16.06 3.08 -16.55
CA THR A 53 -16.07 3.92 -17.73
C THR A 53 -14.75 3.74 -18.48
N VAL A 54 -14.79 3.34 -19.73
CA VAL A 54 -13.59 3.32 -20.59
C VAL A 54 -13.54 4.59 -21.41
N VAL A 55 -12.47 5.35 -21.29
CA VAL A 55 -12.24 6.61 -22.03
C VAL A 55 -11.21 6.36 -23.13
N ILE A 56 -11.62 6.61 -24.34
CA ILE A 56 -10.83 6.38 -25.55
C ILE A 56 -10.62 7.70 -26.29
N PRO A 57 -9.44 8.32 -26.20
CA PRO A 57 -9.12 9.50 -26.99
C PRO A 57 -8.82 9.06 -28.45
N THR A 58 -9.49 9.69 -29.42
CA THR A 58 -9.29 9.44 -30.85
C THR A 58 -8.81 10.69 -31.59
N ARG A 59 -8.05 10.50 -32.62
CA ARG A 59 -7.70 11.53 -33.60
C ARG A 59 -7.30 10.92 -34.94
N ASN A 60 -8.15 11.01 -35.96
CA ASN A 60 -7.95 10.44 -37.29
C ASN A 60 -7.64 8.93 -37.20
N GLU A 61 -8.54 8.18 -36.57
CA GLU A 61 -8.42 6.75 -36.28
C GLU A 61 -9.55 5.92 -36.94
N ARG A 62 -10.22 6.48 -37.96
CA ARG A 62 -11.41 5.89 -38.62
C ARG A 62 -11.25 4.40 -38.94
N HIS A 63 -10.07 3.96 -39.38
CA HIS A 63 -9.80 2.60 -39.79
C HIS A 63 -9.74 1.58 -38.63
N ASN A 64 -9.58 2.06 -37.39
CA ASN A 64 -9.45 1.23 -36.20
C ASN A 64 -10.75 1.13 -35.41
N ILE A 65 -11.74 2.01 -35.67
CA ILE A 65 -12.94 2.16 -34.83
C ILE A 65 -13.83 0.92 -34.85
N GLU A 66 -14.06 0.32 -36.01
CA GLU A 66 -14.91 -0.86 -36.16
C GLU A 66 -14.39 -2.03 -35.30
N ASP A 67 -13.13 -2.43 -35.49
CA ASP A 67 -12.51 -3.53 -34.76
C ASP A 67 -12.39 -3.22 -33.25
N LEU A 68 -12.05 -1.98 -32.92
CA LEU A 68 -11.95 -1.51 -31.53
C LEU A 68 -13.28 -1.65 -30.79
N LEU A 69 -14.38 -1.14 -31.35
CA LEU A 69 -15.70 -1.16 -30.71
C LEU A 69 -16.26 -2.57 -30.60
N ALA A 70 -16.07 -3.40 -31.64
CA ALA A 70 -16.53 -4.77 -31.63
C ALA A 70 -15.82 -5.62 -30.56
N ARG A 71 -14.49 -5.58 -30.52
CA ARG A 71 -13.67 -6.36 -29.57
C ARG A 71 -13.78 -5.83 -28.14
N LEU A 72 -13.62 -4.52 -27.96
CA LEU A 72 -13.70 -3.91 -26.63
C LEU A 72 -15.09 -4.02 -26.03
N GLY A 73 -16.14 -3.70 -26.83
CA GLY A 73 -17.51 -3.82 -26.38
C GLY A 73 -17.86 -5.21 -25.87
N SER A 74 -17.48 -6.23 -26.63
CA SER A 74 -17.65 -7.64 -26.24
C SER A 74 -16.87 -8.01 -24.98
N ALA A 75 -15.63 -7.54 -24.85
CA ALA A 75 -14.77 -7.86 -23.71
C ALA A 75 -15.25 -7.26 -22.40
N ILE A 76 -15.83 -6.04 -22.41
CA ILE A 76 -16.27 -5.35 -21.20
C ILE A 76 -17.78 -5.48 -20.90
N ALA A 77 -18.57 -6.04 -21.82
CA ALA A 77 -20.01 -6.23 -21.63
C ALA A 77 -20.39 -6.90 -20.28
N PRO A 78 -19.63 -7.90 -19.78
CA PRO A 78 -19.94 -8.53 -18.48
C PRO A 78 -19.67 -7.63 -17.25
N LEU A 79 -19.01 -6.47 -17.43
CA LEU A 79 -18.45 -5.67 -16.32
C LEU A 79 -19.33 -4.48 -15.89
N SER A 80 -20.58 -4.36 -16.35
CA SER A 80 -21.40 -3.15 -16.15
C SER A 80 -20.61 -1.88 -16.52
N ALA A 81 -20.29 -1.73 -17.81
CA ALA A 81 -19.39 -0.73 -18.34
C ALA A 81 -20.08 0.24 -19.31
N GLU A 82 -19.51 1.42 -19.46
CA GLU A 82 -19.81 2.39 -20.53
C GLU A 82 -18.51 2.77 -21.26
N LEU A 83 -18.64 3.20 -22.53
CA LEU A 83 -17.56 3.75 -23.33
C LEU A 83 -17.76 5.26 -23.51
N ILE A 84 -16.69 6.04 -23.41
CA ILE A 84 -16.65 7.46 -23.81
C ILE A 84 -15.54 7.63 -24.83
N ILE A 85 -15.89 7.90 -26.06
CA ILE A 85 -14.95 8.28 -27.11
C ILE A 85 -14.80 9.78 -27.11
N VAL A 86 -13.58 10.28 -26.94
CA VAL A 86 -13.26 11.71 -26.98
C VAL A 86 -12.47 11.97 -28.24
N ASP A 87 -13.15 12.55 -29.22
CA ASP A 87 -12.65 12.68 -30.56
C ASP A 87 -12.11 14.09 -30.88
N ASP A 88 -10.87 14.13 -31.38
CA ASP A 88 -10.15 15.31 -31.82
C ASP A 88 -9.86 15.28 -33.33
N SER A 89 -10.60 14.50 -34.08
CA SER A 89 -10.36 14.25 -35.49
C SER A 89 -10.75 15.46 -36.38
N ASP A 90 -10.09 15.52 -37.49
CA ASP A 90 -10.37 16.45 -38.57
C ASP A 90 -10.90 15.68 -39.85
N ASP A 91 -11.05 14.36 -39.74
CA ASP A 91 -11.60 13.43 -40.74
C ASP A 91 -13.01 12.95 -40.32
N ASP A 92 -13.53 11.92 -40.98
CA ASP A 92 -14.85 11.34 -40.74
C ASP A 92 -14.90 10.35 -39.55
N THR A 93 -13.84 10.27 -38.71
CA THR A 93 -13.81 9.40 -37.51
C THR A 93 -15.06 9.53 -36.65
N PRO A 94 -15.60 10.75 -36.31
CA PRO A 94 -16.77 10.85 -35.46
C PRO A 94 -18.04 10.24 -36.08
N HIS A 95 -18.18 10.29 -37.43
CA HIS A 95 -19.30 9.64 -38.12
C HIS A 95 -19.19 8.12 -38.08
N VAL A 96 -17.99 7.58 -38.30
CA VAL A 96 -17.73 6.12 -38.18
C VAL A 96 -17.99 5.65 -36.73
N VAL A 97 -17.60 6.43 -35.72
CA VAL A 97 -17.93 6.13 -34.32
C VAL A 97 -19.44 6.08 -34.10
N ALA A 98 -20.20 7.05 -34.65
CA ALA A 98 -21.65 7.10 -34.50
C ALA A 98 -22.34 5.92 -35.19
N GLU A 99 -21.81 5.41 -36.30
CA GLU A 99 -22.34 4.26 -37.01
C GLU A 99 -22.03 2.94 -36.23
N GLU A 100 -20.77 2.72 -35.93
CA GLU A 100 -20.31 1.45 -35.31
C GLU A 100 -20.76 1.30 -33.85
N ALA A 101 -20.93 2.41 -33.15
CA ALA A 101 -21.44 2.39 -31.77
C ALA A 101 -22.83 1.76 -31.67
N ARG A 102 -23.67 1.85 -32.71
CA ARG A 102 -25.01 1.23 -32.72
C ARG A 102 -24.97 -0.31 -32.62
N LYS A 103 -23.87 -0.92 -33.04
CA LYS A 103 -23.63 -2.38 -32.99
C LYS A 103 -23.00 -2.79 -31.64
N CYS A 104 -22.53 -1.82 -30.83
CA CYS A 104 -21.79 -2.10 -29.60
C CYS A 104 -22.75 -2.60 -28.48
N PRO A 105 -22.41 -3.69 -27.76
CA PRO A 105 -23.24 -4.26 -26.70
C PRO A 105 -23.28 -3.43 -25.41
N VAL A 106 -22.46 -2.38 -25.31
CA VAL A 106 -22.41 -1.47 -24.14
C VAL A 106 -22.74 -0.04 -24.55
N PRO A 107 -23.24 0.81 -23.63
CA PRO A 107 -23.49 2.22 -23.90
C PRO A 107 -22.25 2.95 -24.38
N VAL A 108 -22.37 3.68 -25.52
CA VAL A 108 -21.29 4.48 -26.11
C VAL A 108 -21.70 5.93 -26.16
N ARG A 109 -20.86 6.79 -25.62
CA ARG A 109 -21.00 8.24 -25.67
C ARG A 109 -19.85 8.87 -26.46
N LEU A 110 -20.16 9.81 -27.33
CA LEU A 110 -19.19 10.52 -28.17
C LEU A 110 -19.08 11.98 -27.72
N LEU A 111 -17.87 12.44 -27.51
CA LEU A 111 -17.51 13.84 -27.31
C LEU A 111 -16.56 14.28 -28.42
N HIS A 112 -17.10 14.84 -29.50
CA HIS A 112 -16.28 15.46 -30.55
C HIS A 112 -15.91 16.89 -30.15
N ARG A 113 -14.59 17.19 -30.03
CA ARG A 113 -14.12 18.49 -29.56
C ARG A 113 -13.77 19.42 -30.72
N SER A 114 -14.25 20.67 -30.66
CA SER A 114 -13.87 21.73 -31.60
C SER A 114 -12.36 22.04 -31.52
N ALA A 115 -11.79 22.57 -32.60
CA ALA A 115 -10.35 22.87 -32.68
C ALA A 115 -9.88 23.81 -31.54
N GLY A 116 -10.75 24.72 -31.06
CA GLY A 116 -10.47 25.62 -29.93
C GLY A 116 -10.25 24.88 -28.58
N ASN A 117 -10.95 23.75 -28.38
CA ASN A 117 -10.97 22.98 -27.15
C ASN A 117 -9.95 21.79 -27.11
N ARG A 118 -9.18 21.59 -28.17
CA ARG A 118 -8.16 20.56 -28.29
C ARG A 118 -6.81 20.95 -27.64
N LYS A 119 -6.72 22.13 -26.98
CA LYS A 119 -5.50 22.59 -26.32
C LYS A 119 -5.07 21.59 -25.23
N GLY A 120 -3.81 21.12 -25.27
CA GLY A 120 -3.28 20.10 -24.37
C GLY A 120 -3.21 18.68 -25.00
N GLY A 121 -3.75 18.50 -26.19
CA GLY A 121 -3.67 17.25 -26.98
C GLY A 121 -4.38 16.08 -26.30
N LEU A 122 -3.91 14.85 -26.56
CA LEU A 122 -4.50 13.61 -26.08
C LEU A 122 -4.71 13.59 -24.55
N GLY A 123 -3.78 14.13 -23.78
CA GLY A 123 -3.95 14.22 -22.32
C GLY A 123 -5.14 15.06 -21.89
N SER A 124 -5.48 16.13 -22.64
CA SER A 124 -6.66 16.94 -22.35
C SER A 124 -7.95 16.23 -22.78
N ALA A 125 -7.91 15.41 -23.84
CA ALA A 125 -9.03 14.57 -24.23
C ALA A 125 -9.36 13.53 -23.14
N VAL A 126 -8.35 12.86 -22.60
CA VAL A 126 -8.52 11.93 -21.47
C VAL A 126 -9.16 12.62 -20.27
N VAL A 127 -8.70 13.82 -19.89
CA VAL A 127 -9.28 14.56 -18.76
C VAL A 127 -10.72 14.96 -19.04
N ALA A 128 -11.04 15.37 -20.28
CA ALA A 128 -12.41 15.72 -20.68
C ALA A 128 -13.35 14.51 -20.55
N GLY A 129 -12.97 13.35 -21.09
CA GLY A 129 -13.73 12.11 -20.95
C GLY A 129 -13.88 11.64 -19.51
N ALA A 130 -12.77 11.69 -18.73
CA ALA A 130 -12.79 11.29 -17.33
C ALA A 130 -13.71 12.17 -16.45
N ARG A 131 -13.92 13.44 -16.81
CA ARG A 131 -14.89 14.31 -16.13
C ARG A 131 -16.33 13.90 -16.39
N GLN A 132 -16.61 13.34 -17.55
CA GLN A 132 -17.92 12.85 -17.96
C GLN A 132 -18.19 11.39 -17.52
N ALA A 133 -17.18 10.72 -16.98
CA ALA A 133 -17.28 9.33 -16.53
C ALA A 133 -18.29 9.19 -15.39
N ARG A 134 -19.19 8.20 -15.50
CA ARG A 134 -20.16 7.82 -14.47
C ARG A 134 -19.63 6.69 -13.58
N GLY A 135 -18.75 5.84 -14.12
CA GLY A 135 -18.18 4.68 -13.44
C GLY A 135 -17.36 4.99 -12.19
N GLU A 136 -17.32 4.05 -11.26
CA GLU A 136 -16.42 4.08 -10.10
C GLU A 136 -14.95 4.06 -10.56
N TRP A 137 -14.69 3.30 -11.61
CA TRP A 137 -13.38 3.17 -12.24
C TRP A 137 -13.39 3.84 -13.61
N VAL A 138 -12.30 4.55 -13.91
CA VAL A 138 -12.05 5.12 -15.22
C VAL A 138 -10.84 4.43 -15.82
N LEU A 139 -11.02 3.72 -16.92
CA LEU A 139 -9.97 3.08 -17.70
C LEU A 139 -9.68 3.95 -18.93
N VAL A 140 -8.42 4.15 -19.23
CA VAL A 140 -7.94 4.88 -20.40
C VAL A 140 -7.21 3.90 -21.32
N MET A 141 -7.53 3.95 -22.62
CA MET A 141 -6.89 3.12 -23.65
C MET A 141 -6.78 3.93 -24.95
N ASP A 142 -5.63 3.80 -25.61
CA ASP A 142 -5.44 4.40 -26.94
C ASP A 142 -6.24 3.63 -28.02
N ALA A 143 -6.67 4.30 -29.09
CA ALA A 143 -7.54 3.75 -30.13
C ALA A 143 -6.80 2.99 -31.25
N ASP A 144 -5.47 2.90 -31.23
CA ASP A 144 -4.64 2.39 -32.32
C ASP A 144 -4.43 0.86 -32.32
N LEU A 145 -5.20 0.14 -31.50
CA LEU A 145 -5.17 -1.32 -31.33
C LEU A 145 -3.81 -1.90 -30.90
N GLN A 146 -2.82 -1.05 -30.54
CA GLN A 146 -1.55 -1.53 -29.97
C GLN A 146 -1.74 -2.14 -28.57
N HIS A 147 -2.80 -1.75 -27.91
CA HIS A 147 -3.31 -2.36 -26.67
C HIS A 147 -4.43 -3.34 -27.07
N PRO A 148 -4.26 -4.67 -26.88
CA PRO A 148 -5.34 -5.60 -27.15
C PRO A 148 -6.59 -5.21 -26.37
N PRO A 149 -7.75 -5.02 -27.04
CA PRO A 149 -8.97 -4.56 -26.38
C PRO A 149 -9.40 -5.46 -25.20
N GLU A 150 -9.14 -6.74 -25.27
CA GLU A 150 -9.42 -7.73 -24.23
C GLU A 150 -8.65 -7.46 -22.93
N THR A 151 -7.48 -6.83 -23.04
CA THR A 151 -6.66 -6.43 -21.89
C THR A 151 -7.39 -5.41 -21.00
N ALA A 152 -8.30 -4.61 -21.55
CA ALA A 152 -9.12 -3.68 -20.78
C ALA A 152 -9.98 -4.40 -19.74
N ALA A 153 -10.60 -5.52 -20.10
CA ALA A 153 -11.39 -6.34 -19.19
C ALA A 153 -10.53 -6.92 -18.05
N VAL A 154 -9.31 -7.35 -18.36
CA VAL A 154 -8.35 -7.86 -17.37
C VAL A 154 -7.91 -6.76 -16.42
N LEU A 155 -7.61 -5.55 -16.92
CA LEU A 155 -7.28 -4.40 -16.08
C LEU A 155 -8.43 -4.02 -15.16
N ALA A 156 -9.65 -3.95 -15.69
CA ALA A 156 -10.85 -3.63 -14.94
C ALA A 156 -11.11 -4.65 -13.82
N SER A 157 -11.00 -5.93 -14.13
CA SER A 157 -11.15 -7.03 -13.16
C SER A 157 -10.08 -6.94 -12.07
N ALA A 158 -8.82 -6.68 -12.44
CA ALA A 158 -7.73 -6.47 -11.50
C ALA A 158 -7.95 -5.23 -10.61
N ALA A 159 -8.51 -4.15 -11.18
CA ALA A 159 -8.85 -2.92 -10.46
C ALA A 159 -9.88 -3.17 -9.35
N MET A 160 -10.95 -3.88 -9.70
CA MET A 160 -12.04 -4.20 -8.78
C MET A 160 -11.62 -5.20 -7.71
N ARG A 161 -10.80 -6.20 -8.06
CA ARG A 161 -10.38 -7.30 -7.18
C ARG A 161 -9.33 -6.88 -6.14
N HIS A 162 -8.40 -6.00 -6.49
CA HIS A 162 -7.23 -5.70 -5.64
C HIS A 162 -7.33 -4.40 -4.83
N ASP A 163 -8.49 -3.76 -4.75
CA ASP A 163 -8.71 -2.47 -4.07
C ASP A 163 -7.61 -1.45 -4.38
N SER A 164 -7.24 -1.36 -5.64
CA SER A 164 -6.18 -0.48 -6.10
C SER A 164 -6.66 0.96 -6.19
N ASP A 165 -5.75 1.93 -6.11
CA ASP A 165 -6.06 3.31 -6.46
C ASP A 165 -5.89 3.53 -7.97
N ILE A 166 -4.87 2.85 -8.55
CA ILE A 166 -4.54 2.88 -9.98
C ILE A 166 -4.10 1.49 -10.43
N VAL A 167 -4.52 1.08 -11.64
CA VAL A 167 -4.03 -0.11 -12.35
C VAL A 167 -3.36 0.35 -13.63
N VAL A 168 -2.18 -0.18 -13.93
CA VAL A 168 -1.38 0.20 -15.10
C VAL A 168 -1.09 -1.03 -15.94
N GLY A 169 -1.44 -0.98 -17.21
CA GLY A 169 -0.95 -1.96 -18.19
C GLY A 169 0.54 -1.74 -18.41
N THR A 170 1.36 -2.77 -18.17
CA THR A 170 2.82 -2.64 -18.26
C THR A 170 3.42 -3.54 -19.34
N ARG A 171 4.33 -2.97 -20.11
CA ARG A 171 5.13 -3.64 -21.14
C ARG A 171 6.45 -4.20 -20.61
N TYR A 172 6.80 -3.87 -19.37
CA TYR A 172 8.10 -4.15 -18.75
C TYR A 172 8.03 -5.18 -17.61
N ALA A 173 7.01 -6.01 -17.60
CA ALA A 173 6.84 -7.04 -16.59
C ALA A 173 7.09 -8.44 -17.17
N GLY A 174 7.63 -9.34 -16.33
CA GLY A 174 7.94 -10.70 -16.73
C GLY A 174 9.25 -10.81 -17.54
N ASP A 175 9.41 -11.93 -18.27
CA ASP A 175 10.56 -12.19 -19.16
C ASP A 175 10.41 -11.52 -20.53
N ARG A 176 9.34 -10.76 -20.73
CA ARG A 176 9.01 -10.09 -21.98
C ARG A 176 9.74 -8.75 -22.06
N SER A 177 10.45 -8.51 -23.14
CA SER A 177 11.02 -7.22 -23.41
C SER A 177 9.97 -6.33 -24.11
N ALA A 178 10.00 -5.01 -23.82
CA ALA A 178 9.21 -4.03 -24.57
C ALA A 178 9.56 -4.03 -26.11
N ALA A 179 10.51 -4.86 -26.52
CA ALA A 179 10.97 -4.98 -27.89
C ALA A 179 9.99 -5.70 -28.82
N ASP A 180 9.13 -6.56 -28.25
CA ASP A 180 8.31 -7.48 -29.07
C ASP A 180 7.19 -6.78 -29.86
N GLY A 181 6.84 -5.50 -29.54
CA GLY A 181 5.84 -4.73 -30.28
C GLY A 181 6.33 -3.37 -30.81
N LEU A 182 7.59 -3.01 -30.62
CA LEU A 182 8.14 -1.74 -31.11
C LEU A 182 8.93 -1.96 -32.39
N SER A 183 8.50 -1.33 -33.47
CA SER A 183 8.99 -1.49 -34.85
C SER A 183 10.46 -1.08 -35.10
N SER A 184 11.20 -0.59 -34.09
CA SER A 184 12.64 -0.31 -34.22
C SER A 184 13.38 -0.26 -32.89
N THR A 185 14.63 -0.70 -32.87
CA THR A 185 15.57 -0.68 -31.73
C THR A 185 15.74 0.73 -31.15
N GLY A 186 15.70 1.77 -31.99
CA GLY A 186 15.79 3.17 -31.56
C GLY A 186 14.59 3.62 -30.73
N ARG A 187 13.37 3.16 -31.04
CA ARG A 187 12.16 3.48 -30.26
C ARG A 187 12.13 2.76 -28.91
N VAL A 188 12.64 1.54 -28.84
CA VAL A 188 12.79 0.79 -27.57
C VAL A 188 13.75 1.55 -26.64
N LEU A 189 14.89 1.98 -27.15
CA LEU A 189 15.88 2.76 -26.39
C LEU A 189 15.30 4.10 -25.93
N ALA A 190 14.66 4.86 -26.81
CA ALA A 190 14.04 6.15 -26.48
C ALA A 190 12.96 6.02 -25.39
N SER A 191 12.09 5.00 -25.49
CA SER A 191 11.06 4.71 -24.47
C SER A 191 11.69 4.35 -23.13
N SER A 192 12.74 3.51 -23.13
CA SER A 192 13.45 3.10 -21.91
C SER A 192 14.16 4.28 -21.23
N TYR A 193 14.82 5.14 -22.02
CA TYR A 193 15.45 6.36 -21.52
C TYR A 193 14.44 7.35 -20.95
N ALA A 194 13.31 7.58 -21.65
CA ALA A 194 12.25 8.45 -21.16
C ALA A 194 11.65 7.92 -19.84
N THR A 195 11.40 6.62 -19.75
CA THR A 195 10.92 5.97 -18.51
C THR A 195 11.92 6.15 -17.37
N ARG A 196 13.22 5.95 -17.63
CA ARG A 196 14.27 6.12 -16.62
C ARG A 196 14.38 7.57 -16.17
N LEU A 197 14.38 8.52 -17.10
CA LEU A 197 14.42 9.96 -16.80
C LEU A 197 13.26 10.39 -15.90
N VAL A 198 12.04 9.97 -16.23
CA VAL A 198 10.83 10.31 -15.43
C VAL A 198 10.93 9.74 -14.03
N LYS A 199 11.41 8.50 -13.88
CA LYS A 199 11.62 7.85 -12.57
C LYS A 199 12.70 8.55 -11.74
N ASP A 200 13.79 8.97 -12.36
CA ASP A 200 14.88 9.69 -11.70
C ASP A 200 14.45 11.11 -11.26
N LEU A 201 13.61 11.77 -12.05
CA LEU A 201 13.02 13.05 -11.67
C LEU A 201 12.01 12.96 -10.51
N PHE A 202 11.27 11.84 -10.41
CA PHE A 202 10.20 11.65 -9.41
C PHE A 202 10.31 10.31 -8.66
N PRO A 203 11.47 9.96 -8.06
CA PRO A 203 11.76 8.62 -7.57
C PRO A 203 10.78 8.14 -6.49
N ARG A 204 10.24 9.06 -5.65
CA ARG A 204 9.31 8.71 -4.57
C ARG A 204 7.88 8.42 -5.05
N ARG A 205 7.51 8.89 -6.24
CA ARG A 205 6.14 8.76 -6.78
C ARG A 205 6.04 7.64 -7.80
N LEU A 206 7.12 7.42 -8.55
CA LEU A 206 7.14 6.51 -9.69
C LEU A 206 7.98 5.25 -9.46
N ALA A 207 8.58 5.08 -8.26
CA ALA A 207 9.39 3.90 -7.95
C ALA A 207 8.60 2.59 -8.08
N MET A 208 7.30 2.64 -7.80
CA MET A 208 6.42 1.48 -7.77
C MET A 208 5.78 1.16 -9.13
N VAL A 209 5.92 2.03 -10.13
CA VAL A 209 5.34 1.84 -11.46
C VAL A 209 6.44 1.47 -12.43
N SER A 210 6.34 0.31 -13.10
CA SER A 210 7.33 -0.13 -14.08
C SER A 210 7.22 0.69 -15.37
N ASP A 211 5.99 0.99 -15.81
CA ASP A 211 5.68 1.72 -17.04
C ASP A 211 4.83 2.99 -16.76
N PRO A 212 5.42 4.06 -16.22
CA PRO A 212 4.68 5.30 -15.97
C PRO A 212 4.27 6.06 -17.24
N LEU A 213 4.73 5.60 -18.40
CA LEU A 213 4.43 6.17 -19.71
C LEU A 213 3.38 5.36 -20.50
N SER A 214 2.75 4.36 -19.86
CA SER A 214 1.71 3.55 -20.49
C SER A 214 0.51 4.38 -20.94
N GLY A 215 -0.06 4.05 -22.11
CA GLY A 215 -1.35 4.56 -22.59
C GLY A 215 -2.55 3.78 -22.06
N LEU A 216 -2.31 2.59 -21.48
CA LEU A 216 -3.34 1.72 -20.92
C LEU A 216 -3.27 1.71 -19.38
N PHE A 217 -4.26 2.31 -18.74
CA PHE A 217 -4.34 2.35 -17.27
C PHE A 217 -5.77 2.62 -16.80
N ALA A 218 -6.06 2.21 -15.57
CA ALA A 218 -7.33 2.52 -14.92
C ALA A 218 -7.07 3.19 -13.56
N PHE A 219 -7.99 4.05 -13.13
CA PHE A 219 -7.91 4.68 -11.81
C PHE A 219 -9.29 4.77 -11.15
N LYS A 220 -9.30 4.72 -9.83
CA LYS A 220 -10.50 4.91 -9.04
C LYS A 220 -10.88 6.40 -9.05
N ARG A 221 -12.08 6.74 -9.59
CA ARG A 221 -12.49 8.13 -9.80
C ARG A 221 -12.40 8.98 -8.53
N ALA A 222 -12.81 8.44 -7.39
CA ALA A 222 -12.75 9.13 -6.10
C ALA A 222 -11.32 9.43 -5.60
N LYS A 223 -10.28 8.77 -6.16
CA LYS A 223 -8.89 8.93 -5.73
C LYS A 223 -8.10 9.93 -6.58
N VAL A 224 -8.64 10.34 -7.73
CA VAL A 224 -7.97 11.25 -8.67
C VAL A 224 -8.73 12.56 -8.76
N ASN A 225 -8.10 13.64 -8.32
CA ASN A 225 -8.64 14.97 -8.48
C ASN A 225 -8.25 15.51 -9.87
N LEU A 226 -9.21 15.51 -10.79
CA LEU A 226 -9.02 15.94 -12.18
C LEU A 226 -8.74 17.44 -12.31
N ASP A 227 -9.20 18.28 -11.38
CA ASP A 227 -8.99 19.73 -11.43
C ASP A 227 -7.55 20.16 -11.16
N ARG A 228 -6.76 19.25 -10.55
CA ARG A 228 -5.32 19.45 -10.36
C ARG A 228 -4.49 19.15 -11.60
N LEU A 229 -5.08 18.51 -12.60
CA LEU A 229 -4.38 18.13 -13.81
C LEU A 229 -4.28 19.32 -14.78
N ARG A 230 -3.13 19.45 -15.42
CA ARG A 230 -2.84 20.43 -16.45
C ARG A 230 -2.06 19.73 -17.57
N PRO A 231 -2.69 18.74 -18.25
CA PRO A 231 -1.99 17.88 -19.18
C PRO A 231 -1.45 18.68 -20.36
N ALA A 232 -0.24 18.29 -20.78
CA ALA A 232 0.40 18.79 -21.98
C ALA A 232 0.98 17.59 -22.75
N GLY A 233 0.45 17.33 -23.95
CA GLY A 233 0.83 16.17 -24.76
C GLY A 233 0.08 14.88 -24.36
N PHE A 234 0.72 13.72 -24.54
CA PHE A 234 0.08 12.40 -24.53
C PHE A 234 0.34 11.53 -23.27
N LYS A 235 1.15 11.99 -22.28
CA LYS A 235 1.56 11.18 -21.11
C LYS A 235 0.86 11.63 -19.82
N VAL A 236 -0.47 11.55 -19.79
CA VAL A 236 -1.30 11.98 -18.67
C VAL A 236 -1.12 11.16 -17.40
N LEU A 237 -0.81 9.85 -17.51
CA LEU A 237 -0.57 8.96 -16.37
C LEU A 237 0.52 9.49 -15.44
N VAL A 238 1.62 10.01 -15.98
CA VAL A 238 2.70 10.61 -15.18
C VAL A 238 2.17 11.75 -14.30
N GLU A 239 1.33 12.60 -14.87
CA GLU A 239 0.77 13.72 -14.11
C GLU A 239 -0.21 13.25 -13.03
N ILE A 240 -1.06 12.26 -13.33
CA ILE A 240 -1.96 11.64 -12.35
C ILE A 240 -1.16 11.11 -11.16
N LEU A 241 -0.12 10.31 -11.42
CA LEU A 241 0.73 9.72 -10.37
C LEU A 241 1.48 10.77 -9.53
N ILE A 242 1.89 11.89 -10.13
CA ILE A 242 2.63 12.94 -9.44
C ILE A 242 1.72 13.84 -8.61
N ARG A 243 0.55 14.23 -9.14
CA ARG A 243 -0.33 15.23 -8.51
C ARG A 243 -1.30 14.64 -7.51
N ASN A 244 -1.63 13.34 -7.63
CA ASN A 244 -2.60 12.68 -6.76
C ASN A 244 -1.93 11.78 -5.72
N PRO A 245 -2.54 11.58 -4.54
CA PRO A 245 -2.04 10.69 -3.49
C PRO A 245 -2.40 9.23 -3.80
N VAL A 246 -1.65 8.59 -4.67
CA VAL A 246 -1.81 7.18 -5.00
C VAL A 246 -1.05 6.33 -3.98
N ALA A 247 -1.72 5.41 -3.32
CA ALA A 247 -1.15 4.53 -2.32
C ALA A 247 -0.96 3.10 -2.84
N ARG A 248 -1.91 2.59 -3.65
CA ARG A 248 -1.92 1.22 -4.16
C ARG A 248 -1.91 1.23 -5.68
N VAL A 249 -0.89 0.59 -6.26
CA VAL A 249 -0.73 0.44 -7.71
C VAL A 249 -0.69 -1.03 -8.04
N THR A 250 -1.60 -1.47 -8.92
CA THR A 250 -1.54 -2.78 -9.57
C THR A 250 -1.00 -2.60 -10.98
N GLU A 251 -0.13 -3.49 -11.42
CA GLU A 251 0.34 -3.53 -12.80
C GLU A 251 -0.08 -4.84 -13.45
N VAL A 252 -0.67 -4.75 -14.63
CA VAL A 252 -1.06 -5.89 -15.46
C VAL A 252 -0.10 -6.00 -16.63
N ALA A 253 0.62 -7.10 -16.70
CA ALA A 253 1.50 -7.38 -17.82
C ALA A 253 0.69 -7.76 -19.06
N TYR A 254 0.98 -7.13 -20.19
CA TYR A 254 0.36 -7.48 -21.47
C TYR A 254 1.39 -7.42 -22.60
N THR A 255 1.07 -8.04 -23.73
CA THR A 255 1.88 -7.96 -24.94
C THR A 255 1.44 -6.75 -25.76
N PHE A 256 2.37 -5.86 -26.07
CA PHE A 256 2.12 -4.69 -26.91
C PHE A 256 2.15 -5.11 -28.38
N GLU A 257 1.06 -4.90 -29.12
CA GLU A 257 0.92 -5.34 -30.49
C GLU A 257 1.45 -4.30 -31.49
N PRO A 258 1.83 -4.74 -32.72
CA PRO A 258 2.08 -3.80 -33.80
C PRO A 258 0.81 -2.98 -34.09
N ARG A 259 0.96 -1.72 -34.51
CA ARG A 259 -0.17 -0.86 -34.88
C ARG A 259 -0.90 -1.45 -36.09
N ALA A 260 -2.23 -1.52 -36.02
CA ALA A 260 -3.06 -2.07 -37.10
C ALA A 260 -3.09 -1.13 -38.32
N ALA A 261 -3.26 0.19 -38.14
CA ALA A 261 -3.26 1.20 -39.18
C ALA A 261 -2.78 2.57 -38.68
N GLY A 262 -2.38 3.49 -39.56
CA GLY A 262 -1.99 4.85 -39.25
C GLY A 262 -0.49 5.07 -39.01
N GLU A 263 -0.06 6.34 -39.04
CA GLU A 263 1.33 6.77 -38.80
C GLU A 263 1.61 7.16 -37.36
N SER A 264 2.85 6.97 -36.89
CA SER A 264 3.27 7.37 -35.57
C SER A 264 3.39 8.90 -35.45
N LYS A 265 2.61 9.51 -34.57
CA LYS A 265 2.59 10.96 -34.31
C LYS A 265 3.72 11.43 -33.39
N ALA A 266 4.65 10.54 -32.96
CA ALA A 266 5.78 10.88 -32.11
C ALA A 266 6.83 11.69 -32.85
N SER A 267 6.87 13.01 -32.61
CA SER A 267 7.82 13.95 -33.18
C SER A 267 8.80 14.51 -32.14
N LEU A 268 9.92 15.06 -32.57
CA LEU A 268 10.86 15.78 -31.70
C LEU A 268 10.19 16.95 -30.94
N ARG A 269 9.18 17.59 -31.56
CA ARG A 269 8.39 18.67 -30.96
C ARG A 269 7.59 18.15 -29.76
N GLU A 270 7.03 16.94 -29.86
CA GLU A 270 6.31 16.32 -28.74
C GLU A 270 7.25 15.90 -27.61
N GLY A 271 8.44 15.38 -27.94
CA GLY A 271 9.49 15.10 -26.96
C GLY A 271 9.90 16.34 -26.17
N LEU A 272 10.09 17.47 -26.84
CA LEU A 272 10.42 18.74 -26.18
C LEU A 272 9.26 19.27 -25.33
N THR A 273 8.03 19.13 -25.81
CA THR A 273 6.82 19.48 -25.05
C THR A 273 6.71 18.65 -23.76
N PHE A 274 7.00 17.37 -23.85
CA PHE A 274 7.03 16.47 -22.70
C PHE A 274 8.12 16.84 -21.69
N LEU A 275 9.34 17.15 -22.13
CA LEU A 275 10.42 17.63 -21.26
C LEU A 275 10.07 18.94 -20.56
N ARG A 276 9.48 19.89 -21.26
CA ARG A 276 8.96 21.16 -20.68
C ARG A 276 7.87 20.88 -19.64
N HIS A 277 7.00 19.91 -19.90
CA HIS A 277 5.98 19.52 -18.95
C HIS A 277 6.59 18.92 -17.67
N LEU A 278 7.56 18.01 -17.77
CA LEU A 278 8.29 17.48 -16.62
C LEU A 278 8.98 18.57 -15.81
N ALA A 279 9.63 19.51 -16.48
CA ALA A 279 10.28 20.65 -15.84
C ALA A 279 9.28 21.52 -15.05
N ARG A 280 8.09 21.81 -15.63
CA ARG A 280 7.01 22.51 -14.93
C ARG A 280 6.50 21.76 -13.71
N LEU A 281 6.29 20.43 -13.81
CA LEU A 281 5.87 19.59 -12.69
C LEU A 281 6.90 19.61 -11.55
N ARG A 282 8.19 19.56 -11.89
CA ARG A 282 9.30 19.63 -10.93
C ARG A 282 9.40 20.99 -10.28
N GLY A 283 9.33 22.06 -11.09
CA GLY A 283 9.39 23.45 -10.62
C GLY A 283 8.24 23.83 -9.70
N ALA A 284 7.01 23.46 -10.06
CA ALA A 284 5.83 23.70 -9.22
C ALA A 284 5.94 23.01 -7.85
N ARG A 285 6.52 21.79 -7.80
CA ARG A 285 6.73 21.08 -6.56
C ARG A 285 7.83 21.74 -5.70
N LEU A 286 8.92 22.17 -6.32
CA LEU A 286 9.97 22.90 -5.64
C LEU A 286 9.45 24.23 -5.09
N ALA A 287 8.71 25.00 -5.90
CA ALA A 287 8.11 26.25 -5.49
C ALA A 287 7.15 26.06 -4.29
N LYS A 288 6.34 25.01 -4.28
CA LYS A 288 5.49 24.68 -3.13
C LYS A 288 6.32 24.41 -1.87
N GLN A 289 7.39 23.62 -1.97
CA GLN A 289 8.29 23.34 -0.84
C GLN A 289 8.96 24.58 -0.30
N LEU A 290 9.33 25.51 -1.18
CA LEU A 290 9.99 26.78 -0.79
C LEU A 290 9.01 27.78 -0.13
N ARG A 291 7.71 27.71 -0.44
CA ARG A 291 6.67 28.59 0.13
C ARG A 291 6.16 28.16 1.50
N GLU A 292 6.38 26.91 1.92
CA GLU A 292 5.93 26.44 3.23
C GLU A 292 6.69 27.15 4.35
N ARG A 293 5.95 27.83 5.24
CA ARG A 293 6.48 28.54 6.39
C ARG A 293 6.38 27.67 7.65
N PRO A 294 7.28 27.83 8.65
CA PRO A 294 7.13 27.17 9.94
C PRO A 294 5.93 27.73 10.70
N ASP A 295 5.10 26.84 11.25
CA ASP A 295 3.82 27.21 11.86
C ASP A 295 3.96 27.61 13.34
N THR A 296 4.94 27.05 14.05
CA THR A 296 5.12 27.29 15.49
C THR A 296 6.33 28.19 15.82
N ARG A 297 6.28 28.87 16.99
CA ARG A 297 7.40 29.67 17.49
C ARG A 297 8.68 28.84 17.69
N ALA A 298 8.53 27.59 18.16
CA ALA A 298 9.62 26.65 18.36
C ALA A 298 10.30 26.27 17.01
N GLU A 299 9.51 26.03 15.97
CA GLU A 299 10.03 25.72 14.63
C GLU A 299 10.79 26.91 14.02
N ARG A 300 10.27 28.12 14.22
CA ARG A 300 10.95 29.36 13.79
C ARG A 300 12.29 29.55 14.49
N MET A 301 12.35 29.31 15.79
CA MET A 301 13.59 29.34 16.57
C MET A 301 14.61 28.31 16.05
N GLN A 302 14.18 27.07 15.87
CA GLN A 302 15.05 26.02 15.30
C GLN A 302 15.51 26.34 13.89
N GLN A 303 14.67 26.98 13.06
CA GLN A 303 15.08 27.43 11.73
C GLN A 303 16.14 28.51 11.80
N ALA A 304 15.98 29.49 12.71
CA ALA A 304 16.99 30.53 12.94
C ALA A 304 18.32 29.93 13.40
N MET A 305 18.32 28.98 14.32
CA MET A 305 19.53 28.28 14.75
C MET A 305 20.21 27.54 13.61
N ARG A 306 19.44 26.86 12.76
CA ARG A 306 19.99 26.20 11.56
C ARG A 306 20.56 27.20 10.56
N PHE A 307 19.92 28.37 10.41
CA PHE A 307 20.44 29.44 9.54
C PHE A 307 21.81 29.93 10.00
N ILE A 308 21.98 30.18 11.31
CA ILE A 308 23.25 30.57 11.90
C ILE A 308 24.28 29.44 11.74
N ALA A 309 23.94 28.21 12.10
CA ALA A 309 24.85 27.07 11.97
C ALA A 309 25.26 26.82 10.50
N PHE A 310 24.33 26.98 9.56
CA PHE A 310 24.63 26.88 8.13
C PHE A 310 25.63 27.99 7.66
N GLY A 311 25.48 29.18 8.21
CA GLY A 311 26.40 30.30 7.97
C GLY A 311 27.81 30.02 8.50
N LEU A 312 27.92 29.50 9.74
CA LEU A 312 29.20 29.13 10.34
C LEU A 312 29.90 28.02 9.54
N VAL A 313 29.15 27.01 9.08
CA VAL A 313 29.70 25.97 8.19
C VAL A 313 30.17 26.60 6.87
N GLY A 314 29.41 27.51 6.26
CA GLY A 314 29.82 28.21 5.05
C GLY A 314 31.10 29.00 5.24
N ALA A 315 31.25 29.69 6.37
CA ALA A 315 32.47 30.41 6.75
C ALA A 315 33.70 29.48 6.90
N SER A 316 33.50 28.30 7.55
CA SER A 316 34.59 27.30 7.64
C SER A 316 35.02 26.77 6.26
N GLY A 317 34.07 26.70 5.32
CA GLY A 317 34.36 26.30 3.94
C GLY A 317 35.24 27.28 3.19
N ILE A 318 35.25 28.57 3.54
CA ILE A 318 36.18 29.58 2.96
C ILE A 318 37.61 29.21 3.33
N LEU A 319 37.86 28.87 4.59
CA LEU A 319 39.16 28.44 5.05
C LEU A 319 39.65 27.20 4.30
N VAL A 320 38.79 26.18 4.21
CA VAL A 320 39.13 24.94 3.46
C VAL A 320 39.40 25.21 1.99
N ASN A 321 38.64 26.11 1.36
CA ASN A 321 38.86 26.50 -0.03
C ASN A 321 40.23 27.18 -0.20
N SER A 322 40.60 28.10 0.71
CA SER A 322 41.84 28.83 0.65
C SER A 322 43.05 27.92 0.88
N VAL A 323 42.97 27.02 1.85
CA VAL A 323 44.02 26.02 2.11
C VAL A 323 44.17 25.04 0.94
N ALA A 324 43.07 24.55 0.39
CA ALA A 324 43.10 23.65 -0.78
C ALA A 324 43.69 24.36 -2.01
N LEU A 325 43.28 25.60 -2.28
CA LEU A 325 43.82 26.38 -3.38
C LEU A 325 45.34 26.62 -3.23
N TRP A 326 45.76 27.02 -2.01
CA TRP A 326 47.17 27.19 -1.70
C TRP A 326 47.95 25.89 -1.93
N PHE A 327 47.45 24.74 -1.47
CA PHE A 327 48.08 23.45 -1.66
C PHE A 327 48.18 23.05 -3.15
N PHE A 328 47.13 23.19 -3.94
CA PHE A 328 47.16 22.88 -5.36
C PHE A 328 48.11 23.78 -6.15
N TYR A 329 48.13 25.05 -5.81
CA TYR A 329 48.96 26.03 -6.52
C TYR A 329 50.42 25.93 -6.11
N HIS A 330 50.74 25.98 -4.79
CA HIS A 330 52.12 26.04 -4.30
C HIS A 330 52.80 24.67 -4.17
N THR A 331 52.06 23.62 -3.80
CA THR A 331 52.68 22.31 -3.55
C THR A 331 52.67 21.42 -4.79
N LEU A 332 51.57 21.44 -5.56
CA LEU A 332 51.42 20.61 -6.77
C LEU A 332 51.77 21.36 -8.07
N GLY A 333 51.97 22.68 -8.03
CA GLY A 333 52.31 23.50 -9.20
C GLY A 333 51.22 23.57 -10.27
N TRP A 334 49.97 23.33 -9.89
CA TRP A 334 48.86 23.28 -10.85
C TRP A 334 48.44 24.68 -11.32
N ASN A 335 47.85 24.73 -12.52
CA ASN A 335 47.23 25.97 -13.02
C ASN A 335 46.21 26.51 -12.02
N HIS A 336 46.28 27.84 -11.73
CA HIS A 336 45.44 28.50 -10.73
C HIS A 336 43.93 28.32 -11.00
N LEU A 337 43.50 28.26 -12.27
CA LEU A 337 42.08 28.03 -12.60
C LEU A 337 41.66 26.62 -12.25
N LEU A 338 42.45 25.61 -12.57
CA LEU A 338 42.19 24.21 -12.23
C LEU A 338 42.26 24.03 -10.71
N GLY A 339 43.25 24.60 -10.05
CA GLY A 339 43.35 24.60 -8.59
C GLY A 339 42.17 25.24 -7.90
N ALA A 340 41.67 26.37 -8.40
CA ALA A 340 40.49 27.05 -7.86
C ALA A 340 39.20 26.22 -8.07
N ALA A 341 39.05 25.60 -9.24
CA ALA A 341 37.88 24.73 -9.51
C ALA A 341 37.83 23.54 -8.55
N LEU A 342 38.96 22.87 -8.35
CA LEU A 342 39.07 21.73 -7.44
C LEU A 342 38.92 22.14 -5.96
N ALA A 343 39.55 23.23 -5.54
CA ALA A 343 39.42 23.79 -4.19
C ALA A 343 37.97 24.11 -3.85
N THR A 344 37.21 24.61 -4.84
CA THR A 344 35.76 24.84 -4.68
C THR A 344 34.98 23.54 -4.45
N GLN A 345 35.32 22.45 -5.12
CA GLN A 345 34.67 21.16 -4.88
C GLN A 345 35.07 20.57 -3.52
N PHE A 346 36.31 20.73 -3.08
CA PHE A 346 36.73 20.35 -1.73
C PHE A 346 35.94 21.11 -0.65
N SER A 347 35.87 22.42 -0.78
CA SER A 347 35.04 23.25 0.12
C SER A 347 33.55 22.85 0.09
N THR A 348 33.01 22.54 -1.09
CA THR A 348 31.62 22.09 -1.22
C THR A 348 31.42 20.74 -0.54
N THR A 349 32.38 19.82 -0.65
CA THR A 349 32.36 18.52 0.06
C THR A 349 32.40 18.71 1.57
N TRP A 350 33.31 19.54 2.06
CA TRP A 350 33.43 19.91 3.47
C TRP A 350 32.10 20.47 4.02
N ASN A 351 31.57 21.48 3.33
CA ASN A 351 30.30 22.11 3.70
C ASN A 351 29.15 21.09 3.69
N PHE A 352 29.08 20.20 2.70
CA PHE A 352 28.06 19.15 2.66
C PHE A 352 28.16 18.23 3.88
N LEU A 353 29.35 17.75 4.21
CA LEU A 353 29.60 16.86 5.35
C LEU A 353 29.13 17.49 6.66
N LEU A 354 29.57 18.72 6.93
CA LEU A 354 29.18 19.42 8.16
C LEU A 354 27.68 19.76 8.18
N VAL A 355 27.11 20.17 7.07
CA VAL A 355 25.68 20.46 6.97
C VAL A 355 24.87 19.19 7.20
N ASP A 356 25.24 18.06 6.63
CA ASP A 356 24.55 16.79 6.76
C ASP A 356 24.70 16.18 8.17
N LEU A 357 25.93 16.19 8.71
CA LEU A 357 26.25 15.52 9.98
C LEU A 357 25.92 16.38 11.21
N VAL A 358 26.02 17.72 11.12
CA VAL A 358 25.87 18.61 12.26
C VAL A 358 24.55 19.38 12.20
N VAL A 359 24.31 20.13 11.10
CA VAL A 359 23.15 21.04 11.02
C VAL A 359 21.83 20.28 10.88
N TYR A 360 21.82 19.20 10.07
CA TYR A 360 20.61 18.44 9.77
C TYR A 360 20.61 16.99 10.27
N ARG A 361 21.49 16.62 11.20
CA ARG A 361 21.66 15.27 11.75
C ARG A 361 20.34 14.59 12.16
N LYS A 362 19.46 15.33 12.83
CA LYS A 362 18.17 14.81 13.34
C LYS A 362 17.00 14.96 12.36
N ARG A 363 17.19 15.68 11.26
CA ARG A 363 16.08 16.09 10.39
C ARG A 363 16.13 15.49 8.98
N ALA A 364 17.31 15.17 8.48
CA ALA A 364 17.52 14.80 7.10
C ALA A 364 16.87 13.45 6.73
N GLY A 365 15.93 13.49 5.80
CA GLY A 365 15.34 12.29 5.19
C GLY A 365 16.04 11.89 3.88
N GLY A 366 16.08 10.59 3.58
CA GLY A 366 16.66 10.05 2.35
C GLY A 366 18.17 9.72 2.47
N GLY A 367 18.74 9.09 1.41
CA GLY A 367 20.12 8.62 1.42
C GLY A 367 21.16 9.75 1.32
N HIS A 368 22.30 9.58 1.98
CA HIS A 368 23.44 10.54 1.96
C HIS A 368 23.87 10.87 0.53
N ALA A 369 24.07 9.89 -0.34
CA ALA A 369 24.49 10.09 -1.72
C ALA A 369 23.53 10.97 -2.54
N GLY A 370 22.22 10.76 -2.37
CA GLY A 370 21.22 11.58 -3.07
C GLY A 370 21.13 13.01 -2.54
N ARG A 371 21.44 13.24 -1.26
CA ARG A 371 21.54 14.59 -0.69
C ARG A 371 22.81 15.28 -1.17
N ALA A 372 23.93 14.56 -1.17
CA ALA A 372 25.20 15.04 -1.69
C ALA A 372 25.07 15.52 -3.13
N LEU A 373 24.59 14.66 -4.04
CA LEU A 373 24.40 15.00 -5.44
C LEU A 373 23.56 16.28 -5.63
N ARG A 374 22.44 16.40 -4.91
CA ARG A 374 21.56 17.58 -4.99
C ARG A 374 22.24 18.83 -4.43
N PHE A 375 23.03 18.69 -3.36
CA PHE A 375 23.77 19.79 -2.76
C PHE A 375 24.87 20.28 -3.71
N PHE A 376 25.61 19.38 -4.33
CA PHE A 376 26.64 19.71 -5.34
C PHE A 376 26.04 20.39 -6.56
N ILE A 377 24.97 19.83 -7.15
CA ILE A 377 24.27 20.45 -8.29
C ILE A 377 23.78 21.85 -7.92
N MET A 378 23.13 22.01 -6.78
CA MET A 378 22.65 23.31 -6.31
C MET A 378 23.78 24.33 -6.21
N ASN A 379 24.90 23.97 -5.56
CA ASN A 379 26.02 24.90 -5.36
C ASN A 379 26.64 25.33 -6.68
N ASN A 380 26.88 24.40 -7.62
CA ASN A 380 27.48 24.73 -8.91
C ASN A 380 26.53 25.54 -9.81
N VAL A 381 25.22 25.19 -9.84
CA VAL A 381 24.21 25.96 -10.59
C VAL A 381 24.08 27.39 -10.06
N LEU A 382 24.05 27.57 -8.74
CA LEU A 382 23.95 28.88 -8.13
C LEU A 382 25.24 29.72 -8.30
N LEU A 383 26.41 29.08 -8.32
CA LEU A 383 27.64 29.74 -8.61
C LEU A 383 27.66 30.30 -10.04
N LEU A 384 27.22 29.49 -11.03
CA LEU A 384 27.13 29.93 -12.42
C LEU A 384 26.06 31.02 -12.59
N ALA A 385 24.91 30.87 -11.95
CA ALA A 385 23.82 31.83 -12.02
C ALA A 385 24.15 33.18 -11.39
N ARG A 386 25.15 33.24 -10.49
CA ARG A 386 25.59 34.48 -9.86
C ARG A 386 26.25 35.44 -10.84
N LEU A 387 27.04 34.93 -11.81
CA LEU A 387 27.80 35.77 -12.73
C LEU A 387 26.95 36.77 -13.52
N PRO A 388 25.88 36.35 -14.23
CA PRO A 388 25.02 37.29 -14.93
C PRO A 388 24.27 38.26 -13.99
N VAL A 389 23.93 37.83 -12.78
CA VAL A 389 23.26 38.70 -11.79
C VAL A 389 24.23 39.76 -11.29
N LEU A 390 25.47 39.40 -11.04
CA LEU A 390 26.53 40.34 -10.65
C LEU A 390 26.78 41.39 -11.77
N GLN A 391 26.86 40.92 -13.02
CA GLN A 391 27.05 41.82 -14.17
C GLN A 391 25.85 42.78 -14.29
N LEU A 392 24.66 42.29 -14.21
CA LEU A 392 23.43 43.11 -14.27
C LEU A 392 23.44 44.23 -13.22
N LEU A 393 23.82 43.93 -11.98
CA LEU A 393 23.90 44.93 -10.91
C LEU A 393 24.99 46.00 -11.18
N ILE A 394 26.12 45.60 -11.77
CA ILE A 394 27.17 46.54 -12.18
C ILE A 394 26.68 47.44 -13.33
N ASP A 395 25.97 46.85 -14.32
CA ASP A 395 25.41 47.58 -15.45
C ASP A 395 24.31 48.57 -15.00
N TRP A 396 23.67 48.34 -13.87
CA TRP A 396 22.74 49.29 -13.23
C TRP A 396 23.46 50.36 -12.42
N GLY A 397 24.80 50.46 -12.47
CA GLY A 397 25.54 51.52 -11.85
C GLY A 397 25.95 51.25 -10.39
N LEU A 398 25.73 50.04 -9.84
CA LEU A 398 26.23 49.70 -8.50
C LEU A 398 27.76 49.51 -8.49
N HIS A 399 28.40 50.08 -7.47
CA HIS A 399 29.83 49.83 -7.25
C HIS A 399 30.09 48.32 -7.11
N ILE A 400 31.16 47.78 -7.75
CA ILE A 400 31.46 46.37 -7.85
C ILE A 400 31.49 45.65 -6.49
N LEU A 401 32.03 46.29 -5.43
CA LEU A 401 32.05 45.71 -4.08
C LEU A 401 30.65 45.57 -3.48
N VAL A 402 29.76 46.54 -3.74
CA VAL A 402 28.37 46.50 -3.27
C VAL A 402 27.57 45.44 -4.01
N ALA A 403 27.71 45.40 -5.34
CA ALA A 403 27.06 44.38 -6.17
C ALA A 403 27.53 42.96 -5.77
N ASN A 404 28.84 42.80 -5.50
CA ASN A 404 29.42 41.56 -5.00
C ASN A 404 28.85 41.16 -3.63
N ALA A 405 28.75 42.06 -2.67
CA ALA A 405 28.17 41.80 -1.34
C ALA A 405 26.72 41.39 -1.45
N ILE A 406 25.91 42.12 -2.24
CA ILE A 406 24.48 41.78 -2.45
C ILE A 406 24.34 40.39 -3.05
N THR A 407 25.10 40.06 -4.09
CA THR A 407 25.03 38.73 -4.72
C THR A 407 25.45 37.61 -3.79
N LEU A 408 26.43 37.81 -2.91
CA LEU A 408 26.86 36.82 -1.91
C LEU A 408 25.77 36.57 -0.85
N VAL A 409 25.15 37.65 -0.33
CA VAL A 409 24.06 37.54 0.63
C VAL A 409 22.87 36.85 0.01
N LEU A 410 22.47 37.24 -1.21
CA LEU A 410 21.38 36.59 -1.95
C LEU A 410 21.66 35.10 -2.16
N LEU A 411 22.86 34.77 -2.59
CA LEU A 411 23.32 33.41 -2.81
C LEU A 411 23.24 32.57 -1.52
N PHE A 412 23.67 33.13 -0.40
CA PHE A 412 23.61 32.47 0.91
C PHE A 412 22.17 32.18 1.32
N VAL A 413 21.27 33.17 1.21
CA VAL A 413 19.87 33.02 1.55
C VAL A 413 19.19 31.93 0.67
N VAL A 414 19.47 31.97 -0.64
CA VAL A 414 18.91 30.97 -1.59
C VAL A 414 19.47 29.57 -1.27
N ARG A 415 20.78 29.44 -1.03
CA ARG A 415 21.42 28.17 -0.64
C ARG A 415 20.79 27.59 0.63
N PHE A 416 20.63 28.41 1.67
CA PHE A 416 19.97 27.99 2.89
C PHE A 416 18.54 27.56 2.65
N ALA A 417 17.71 28.37 1.97
CA ALA A 417 16.32 28.08 1.70
C ALA A 417 16.13 26.76 0.93
N VAL A 418 16.95 26.53 -0.10
CA VAL A 418 16.90 25.27 -0.87
C VAL A 418 17.41 24.09 -0.04
N SER A 419 18.47 24.27 0.74
CA SER A 419 18.98 23.25 1.64
C SER A 419 17.95 22.87 2.71
N ASP A 420 17.41 23.82 3.46
CA ASP A 420 16.49 23.60 4.59
C ASP A 420 15.16 23.00 4.14
N ARG A 421 14.61 23.44 3.00
CA ARG A 421 13.26 23.09 2.57
C ARG A 421 13.20 22.00 1.50
N ALA A 422 14.28 21.78 0.74
CA ALA A 422 14.27 20.82 -0.38
C ALA A 422 15.26 19.67 -0.23
N ILE A 423 16.53 19.95 0.15
CA ILE A 423 17.57 18.93 0.23
C ILE A 423 17.49 18.16 1.54
N PHE A 424 17.44 18.89 2.67
CA PHE A 424 17.40 18.37 4.04
C PHE A 424 16.00 18.48 4.68
N ALA A 425 14.94 18.56 3.86
CA ALA A 425 13.59 18.52 4.38
C ALA A 425 13.37 17.28 5.25
N PRO A 426 12.67 17.41 6.41
CA PRO A 426 12.36 16.26 7.23
C PRO A 426 11.65 15.21 6.37
N ALA A 427 11.95 13.95 6.61
CA ALA A 427 11.08 12.89 6.15
C ALA A 427 9.74 13.19 6.85
N ARG A 428 8.79 13.78 6.12
CA ARG A 428 7.43 13.88 6.62
C ARG A 428 7.03 12.47 6.95
N GLY A 429 6.79 12.20 8.25
CA GLY A 429 6.13 10.98 8.66
C GLY A 429 4.89 10.91 7.81
N SER A 430 4.91 10.04 6.80
CA SER A 430 3.74 9.86 5.99
C SER A 430 2.81 9.02 6.84
N THR A 431 1.76 9.61 7.35
CA THR A 431 0.51 8.94 7.69
C THR A 431 -0.10 8.27 6.44
N ARG A 432 0.60 8.31 5.31
CA ARG A 432 0.23 7.64 4.07
C ARG A 432 0.86 6.25 4.07
N PRO A 433 0.09 5.20 3.85
CA PRO A 433 0.63 3.86 3.66
C PRO A 433 1.66 3.91 2.53
N ASP A 434 2.75 3.16 2.66
CA ASP A 434 3.72 3.02 1.59
C ASP A 434 3.00 2.49 0.34
N PRO A 435 3.33 2.99 -0.86
CA PRO A 435 2.67 2.51 -2.07
C PRO A 435 2.93 1.01 -2.26
N VAL A 436 1.86 0.27 -2.43
CA VAL A 436 1.88 -1.18 -2.69
C VAL A 436 1.87 -1.40 -4.19
N ARG A 437 2.78 -2.23 -4.67
CA ARG A 437 2.83 -2.68 -6.06
C ARG A 437 2.39 -4.13 -6.15
N VAL A 438 1.36 -4.38 -6.95
CA VAL A 438 0.88 -5.69 -7.33
C VAL A 438 1.13 -5.86 -8.83
N LEU A 439 1.68 -7.00 -9.25
CA LEU A 439 1.87 -7.32 -10.66
C LEU A 439 1.02 -8.54 -11.01
N VAL A 440 0.13 -8.39 -11.98
CA VAL A 440 -0.68 -9.47 -12.56
C VAL A 440 -0.05 -9.86 -13.88
N ASP A 441 0.43 -11.10 -14.02
CA ASP A 441 0.98 -11.61 -15.27
C ASP A 441 -0.05 -12.52 -15.98
N THR A 442 -0.59 -12.05 -17.08
CA THR A 442 -1.61 -12.77 -17.87
C THR A 442 -1.04 -13.86 -18.78
N GLY A 443 0.26 -13.94 -18.95
CA GLY A 443 0.91 -14.83 -19.93
C GLY A 443 1.61 -16.05 -19.37
N ALA A 444 1.78 -16.15 -18.04
CA ALA A 444 2.48 -17.29 -17.42
C ALA A 444 1.61 -18.54 -17.24
N MET A 445 0.32 -18.46 -17.55
CA MET A 445 -0.68 -19.50 -17.29
C MET A 445 -0.58 -20.74 -18.19
N ALA A 446 -0.05 -20.58 -19.40
CA ALA A 446 -0.10 -21.67 -20.38
C ALA A 446 1.02 -22.72 -20.27
N SER A 447 2.08 -22.48 -19.48
CA SER A 447 3.29 -23.29 -19.55
C SER A 447 3.78 -23.97 -18.26
N ARG A 448 3.10 -23.81 -17.11
CA ARG A 448 3.57 -24.41 -15.85
C ARG A 448 2.76 -25.64 -15.46
N GLN A 449 3.13 -26.78 -16.03
CA GLN A 449 2.79 -28.07 -15.41
C GLN A 449 3.48 -28.17 -14.03
N PRO A 450 2.78 -28.64 -12.98
CA PRO A 450 3.40 -28.87 -11.68
C PRO A 450 4.51 -29.93 -11.83
N ASP A 451 5.68 -29.60 -11.33
CA ASP A 451 6.85 -30.47 -11.35
C ASP A 451 6.56 -31.76 -10.57
N ARG A 452 6.38 -32.87 -11.28
CA ARG A 452 5.90 -34.18 -10.80
C ARG A 452 6.86 -34.92 -9.85
N LYS A 453 8.06 -34.40 -9.54
CA LYS A 453 9.13 -35.12 -8.84
C LYS A 453 9.32 -34.77 -7.37
N ARG A 454 8.47 -33.93 -6.73
CA ARG A 454 8.66 -33.52 -5.35
C ARG A 454 7.81 -34.32 -4.37
N SER A 455 8.40 -34.62 -3.19
CA SER A 455 7.69 -35.25 -2.08
C SER A 455 6.43 -34.43 -1.74
N ARG A 456 5.28 -35.11 -1.80
CA ARG A 456 3.99 -34.51 -1.39
C ARG A 456 3.74 -34.69 0.11
N TYR A 457 4.61 -35.41 0.81
CA TYR A 457 4.43 -35.76 2.22
C TYR A 457 4.64 -34.54 3.13
N LEU A 458 3.63 -34.23 3.95
CA LEU A 458 3.65 -33.16 4.95
C LEU A 458 4.07 -33.78 6.31
N THR A 459 5.30 -33.50 6.73
CA THR A 459 5.91 -34.10 7.92
C THR A 459 5.31 -33.62 9.23
N TYR A 460 4.95 -32.33 9.28
CA TYR A 460 4.42 -31.67 10.47
C TYR A 460 2.94 -31.33 10.24
N ARG A 461 2.10 -31.61 11.24
CA ARG A 461 0.68 -31.38 11.17
C ARG A 461 0.23 -30.65 12.41
N TYR A 462 -0.66 -29.68 12.23
CA TYR A 462 -1.14 -28.81 13.28
C TYR A 462 -2.65 -28.64 13.13
N ASP A 463 -3.35 -28.73 14.24
CA ASP A 463 -4.79 -28.38 14.32
C ASP A 463 -4.94 -27.13 15.18
N VAL A 464 -5.06 -25.98 14.52
CA VAL A 464 -5.03 -24.68 15.16
C VAL A 464 -6.40 -24.34 15.74
N ALA A 465 -6.51 -24.47 17.06
CA ALA A 465 -7.73 -24.18 17.85
C ALA A 465 -8.99 -24.93 17.35
N GLY A 466 -8.83 -26.10 16.71
CA GLY A 466 -9.96 -26.84 16.10
C GLY A 466 -10.58 -26.14 14.89
N VAL A 467 -10.00 -25.08 14.39
CA VAL A 467 -10.55 -24.24 13.31
C VAL A 467 -9.82 -24.42 12.01
N VAL A 468 -8.48 -24.43 12.02
CA VAL A 468 -7.67 -24.50 10.79
C VAL A 468 -6.63 -25.60 10.91
N LYS A 469 -6.58 -26.48 9.91
CA LYS A 469 -5.63 -27.59 9.83
C LYS A 469 -4.46 -27.22 8.90
N ILE A 470 -3.24 -27.29 9.41
CA ILE A 470 -2.00 -26.93 8.69
C ILE A 470 -1.12 -28.15 8.55
N GLY A 471 -0.70 -28.44 7.31
CA GLY A 471 0.32 -29.44 7.03
C GLY A 471 1.61 -28.77 6.52
N SER A 472 2.78 -29.17 6.99
CA SER A 472 4.02 -28.51 6.61
C SER A 472 5.19 -29.48 6.45
N GLN A 473 6.07 -29.21 5.50
CA GLN A 473 7.41 -29.81 5.40
C GLN A 473 8.45 -29.08 6.25
N VAL A 474 8.13 -27.85 6.67
CA VAL A 474 8.95 -27.03 7.55
C VAL A 474 8.36 -27.10 8.96
N ARG A 475 9.17 -27.38 9.97
CA ARG A 475 8.70 -27.30 11.37
C ARG A 475 8.33 -25.85 11.67
N LEU A 476 7.11 -25.63 12.23
CA LEU A 476 6.61 -24.31 12.62
C LEU A 476 6.58 -24.21 14.14
N PRO A 477 7.64 -23.71 14.79
CA PRO A 477 7.77 -23.72 16.25
C PRO A 477 6.66 -22.94 16.97
N GLU A 478 6.07 -21.94 16.32
CA GLU A 478 4.98 -21.14 16.86
C GLU A 478 3.69 -21.94 17.01
N LEU A 479 3.54 -23.01 16.24
CA LEU A 479 2.37 -23.88 16.25
C LEU A 479 2.61 -25.21 17.00
N GLU A 480 3.74 -25.38 17.68
CA GLU A 480 4.09 -26.66 18.31
C GLU A 480 3.04 -27.14 19.32
N PHE A 481 2.35 -26.24 20.03
CA PHE A 481 1.25 -26.60 20.92
C PHE A 481 0.04 -27.21 20.22
N PHE A 482 -0.13 -26.88 18.94
CA PHE A 482 -1.23 -27.37 18.10
C PHE A 482 -0.84 -28.63 17.32
N ARG A 483 0.28 -29.25 17.64
CA ARG A 483 0.76 -30.42 16.92
C ARG A 483 -0.22 -31.59 17.07
N ALA A 484 -0.76 -32.03 15.94
CA ALA A 484 -1.69 -33.13 15.85
C ALA A 484 -0.93 -34.41 15.46
N GLN A 485 -1.28 -35.53 16.09
CA GLN A 485 -0.71 -36.83 15.72
C GLN A 485 -1.25 -37.29 14.36
N TRP A 486 -2.50 -36.94 14.05
CA TRP A 486 -3.16 -37.29 12.80
C TRP A 486 -4.04 -36.17 12.27
N VAL A 487 -3.79 -35.76 11.03
CA VAL A 487 -4.66 -34.93 10.18
C VAL A 487 -4.53 -35.49 8.78
N ALA A 488 -5.61 -35.92 8.16
CA ALA A 488 -5.58 -36.44 6.80
C ALA A 488 -5.16 -35.34 5.81
N ASP A 489 -4.41 -35.70 4.75
CA ASP A 489 -3.99 -34.74 3.73
C ASP A 489 -5.18 -34.05 3.04
N SER A 490 -6.33 -34.74 2.96
CA SER A 490 -7.58 -34.18 2.45
C SER A 490 -8.17 -33.07 3.31
N GLU A 491 -7.83 -33.01 4.61
CA GLU A 491 -8.35 -32.06 5.57
C GLU A 491 -7.45 -30.82 5.78
N VAL A 492 -6.26 -30.82 5.16
CA VAL A 492 -5.31 -29.72 5.32
C VAL A 492 -5.81 -28.47 4.57
N ASP A 493 -6.01 -27.39 5.28
CA ASP A 493 -6.42 -26.08 4.75
C ASP A 493 -5.22 -25.30 4.18
N ILE A 494 -4.09 -25.35 4.90
CA ILE A 494 -2.84 -24.66 4.51
C ILE A 494 -1.72 -25.69 4.43
N ALA A 495 -1.19 -25.90 3.24
CA ALA A 495 -0.05 -26.80 3.01
C ALA A 495 1.22 -25.98 2.74
N VAL A 496 2.28 -26.20 3.56
CA VAL A 496 3.59 -25.55 3.38
C VAL A 496 4.59 -26.58 2.86
N ARG A 497 5.15 -26.32 1.69
CA ARG A 497 6.09 -27.23 1.01
C ARG A 497 7.42 -26.54 0.74
N ILE A 498 8.49 -27.32 0.64
CA ILE A 498 9.80 -26.83 0.21
C ILE A 498 9.88 -27.00 -1.31
N GLY A 499 10.07 -25.86 -2.00
CA GLY A 499 10.11 -25.85 -3.45
C GLY A 499 11.24 -25.00 -4.01
N ASP A 500 11.62 -25.23 -5.28
CA ASP A 500 12.48 -24.29 -6.01
C ASP A 500 11.57 -23.18 -6.57
N VAL A 501 11.45 -22.14 -5.82
CA VAL A 501 10.56 -21.00 -6.14
C VAL A 501 11.44 -19.83 -6.53
N GLY A 502 11.09 -19.20 -7.64
CA GLY A 502 11.75 -17.99 -8.09
C GLY A 502 12.69 -18.17 -9.28
N ASN A 503 13.06 -17.04 -9.86
CA ASN A 503 13.88 -16.97 -11.07
C ASN A 503 15.37 -16.99 -10.67
N ARG A 504 16.22 -17.66 -11.43
CA ARG A 504 17.67 -17.70 -11.18
C ARG A 504 18.37 -16.35 -11.36
N ARG A 505 17.71 -15.34 -11.90
CA ARG A 505 18.24 -13.98 -12.05
C ARG A 505 17.74 -13.10 -10.92
N PRO A 506 18.64 -12.41 -10.18
CA PRO A 506 18.25 -11.51 -9.10
C PRO A 506 17.43 -10.37 -9.67
N ARG A 507 16.19 -10.26 -9.26
CA ARG A 507 15.29 -9.11 -9.55
C ARG A 507 15.14 -8.26 -8.29
N LYS A 508 14.96 -6.97 -8.45
CA LYS A 508 14.46 -6.11 -7.38
C LYS A 508 13.10 -6.66 -6.93
N ARG A 509 12.79 -6.56 -5.63
CA ARG A 509 11.53 -7.04 -5.03
C ARG A 509 10.36 -6.99 -5.99
N ALA A 510 9.74 -8.10 -6.24
CA ALA A 510 8.50 -8.17 -6.99
C ALA A 510 7.55 -9.12 -6.26
N ALA A 511 6.40 -8.61 -5.84
CA ALA A 511 5.25 -9.46 -5.59
C ALA A 511 4.49 -9.57 -6.92
N MET A 512 4.37 -10.77 -7.44
CA MET A 512 3.58 -11.09 -8.63
C MET A 512 2.30 -11.77 -8.18
N ILE A 513 1.17 -11.29 -8.66
CA ILE A 513 -0.13 -11.88 -8.40
C ILE A 513 -0.70 -12.32 -9.73
N GLU A 514 -0.87 -13.62 -9.87
CA GLU A 514 -1.52 -14.26 -11.01
C GLU A 514 -2.90 -14.68 -10.52
N SER A 515 -3.96 -14.15 -11.11
CA SER A 515 -5.34 -14.53 -10.78
C SER A 515 -5.86 -15.52 -11.81
N LEU A 516 -6.26 -16.69 -11.32
CA LEU A 516 -7.03 -17.68 -12.04
C LEU A 516 -8.36 -17.83 -11.28
N ASP A 517 -9.46 -17.41 -11.89
CA ASP A 517 -10.75 -17.59 -11.23
C ASP A 517 -11.06 -19.09 -11.07
N PRO A 518 -11.32 -19.60 -9.87
CA PRO A 518 -11.52 -18.94 -8.57
C PRO A 518 -10.24 -18.82 -7.71
N SER A 519 -9.06 -19.21 -8.18
CA SER A 519 -7.83 -19.22 -7.37
C SER A 519 -6.90 -18.04 -7.68
N VAL A 520 -6.13 -17.62 -6.69
CA VAL A 520 -5.12 -16.57 -6.81
C VAL A 520 -3.76 -17.15 -6.47
N THR A 521 -2.81 -17.02 -7.38
CA THR A 521 -1.41 -17.37 -7.13
C THR A 521 -0.63 -16.11 -6.80
N ILE A 522 0.07 -16.10 -5.67
CA ILE A 522 0.90 -15.01 -5.21
C ILE A 522 2.35 -15.48 -5.18
N SER A 523 3.22 -14.86 -5.97
CA SER A 523 4.65 -15.13 -5.97
C SER A 523 5.41 -13.92 -5.41
N TYR A 524 6.31 -14.17 -4.46
CA TYR A 524 7.18 -13.14 -3.89
C TYR A 524 8.64 -13.55 -4.07
N GLU A 525 9.43 -12.66 -4.66
CA GLU A 525 10.86 -12.87 -4.88
C GLU A 525 11.69 -11.74 -4.28
N GLU A 526 12.67 -12.11 -3.48
CA GLU A 526 13.63 -11.18 -2.89
C GLU A 526 15.01 -11.84 -2.85
N HIS A 527 16.03 -11.20 -3.41
CA HIS A 527 17.36 -11.74 -3.55
C HIS A 527 18.43 -10.91 -2.83
N LEU A 528 19.29 -11.60 -2.09
CA LEU A 528 20.57 -11.09 -1.58
C LEU A 528 21.69 -11.83 -2.31
N GLY A 529 22.13 -11.27 -3.44
CA GLY A 529 23.07 -11.97 -4.33
C GLY A 529 22.42 -13.23 -4.93
N ARG A 530 23.04 -14.41 -4.65
CA ARG A 530 22.50 -15.73 -5.07
C ARG A 530 21.49 -16.33 -4.11
N LEU A 531 21.33 -15.75 -2.92
CA LEU A 531 20.38 -16.22 -1.91
C LEU A 531 19.02 -15.55 -2.13
N GLY A 532 18.00 -16.35 -2.40
CA GLY A 532 16.62 -15.89 -2.61
C GLY A 532 15.73 -16.22 -1.42
N ALA A 533 15.07 -15.20 -0.85
CA ALA A 533 13.97 -15.39 0.09
C ALA A 533 12.67 -15.35 -0.71
N ASN A 534 12.33 -16.49 -1.32
CA ASN A 534 11.26 -16.60 -2.32
C ASN A 534 10.18 -17.55 -1.82
N PHE A 535 8.92 -17.22 -2.09
CA PHE A 535 7.81 -18.13 -1.89
C PHE A 535 6.72 -17.90 -2.96
N ARG A 536 5.88 -18.91 -3.12
CA ARG A 536 4.67 -18.90 -3.92
C ARG A 536 3.52 -19.41 -3.05
N ALA A 537 2.39 -18.75 -3.07
CA ALA A 537 1.18 -19.17 -2.41
C ALA A 537 0.04 -19.26 -3.44
N ASP A 538 -0.51 -20.44 -3.60
CA ASP A 538 -1.71 -20.69 -4.40
C ASP A 538 -2.90 -20.68 -3.43
N ILE A 539 -3.76 -19.67 -3.56
CA ILE A 539 -4.91 -19.41 -2.69
C ILE A 539 -6.19 -19.76 -3.45
N GLY A 540 -6.88 -20.77 -3.01
CA GLY A 540 -8.16 -21.26 -3.53
C GLY A 540 -8.94 -21.88 -2.38
N ASP A 541 -9.68 -22.96 -2.63
CA ASP A 541 -10.36 -23.75 -1.58
C ASP A 541 -9.37 -24.28 -0.55
N ARG A 542 -8.15 -24.53 -0.99
CA ARG A 542 -6.98 -24.88 -0.16
C ARG A 542 -5.85 -23.94 -0.49
N ILE A 543 -5.08 -23.57 0.52
CA ILE A 543 -3.88 -22.75 0.36
C ILE A 543 -2.67 -23.64 0.28
N THR A 544 -1.90 -23.55 -0.80
CA THR A 544 -0.60 -24.23 -0.92
C THR A 544 0.52 -23.18 -0.99
N ILE A 545 1.49 -23.32 -0.09
CA ILE A 545 2.62 -22.40 0.04
C ILE A 545 3.90 -23.16 -0.28
N ASP A 546 4.55 -22.82 -1.38
CA ASP A 546 5.88 -23.31 -1.71
C ASP A 546 6.93 -22.29 -1.26
N VAL A 547 7.87 -22.70 -0.41
CA VAL A 547 8.95 -21.83 0.09
C VAL A 547 10.31 -22.25 -0.45
N GLY A 548 11.14 -21.29 -0.79
CA GLY A 548 12.50 -21.53 -1.24
C GLY A 548 13.42 -22.06 -0.15
N PRO A 549 14.57 -22.69 -0.50
CA PRO A 549 15.46 -23.36 0.46
C PRO A 549 16.01 -22.47 1.58
N LEU A 550 16.21 -21.16 1.33
CA LEU A 550 16.64 -20.22 2.37
C LEU A 550 15.55 -20.01 3.42
N LEU A 551 14.32 -19.79 2.97
CA LEU A 551 13.17 -19.61 3.86
C LEU A 551 12.87 -20.89 4.64
N ALA A 552 12.97 -22.05 4.01
CA ALA A 552 12.75 -23.34 4.66
C ALA A 552 13.67 -23.57 5.89
N ARG A 553 14.86 -22.96 5.88
CA ARG A 553 15.80 -22.98 7.02
C ARG A 553 15.48 -21.91 8.08
N SER A 554 14.64 -20.93 7.77
CA SER A 554 14.21 -19.88 8.69
C SER A 554 12.72 -20.03 9.00
N SER A 555 12.38 -21.07 9.72
CA SER A 555 11.00 -21.50 10.02
C SER A 555 10.14 -20.39 10.65
N HIS A 556 10.74 -19.58 11.51
CA HIS A 556 10.07 -18.43 12.12
C HIS A 556 9.64 -17.38 11.09
N VAL A 557 10.49 -17.07 10.09
CA VAL A 557 10.15 -16.13 9.03
C VAL A 557 9.04 -16.71 8.13
N VAL A 558 9.07 -18.02 7.85
CA VAL A 558 8.00 -18.69 7.12
C VAL A 558 6.68 -18.54 7.87
N TYR A 559 6.69 -18.81 9.19
CA TYR A 559 5.48 -18.67 9.98
C TYR A 559 4.99 -17.23 10.04
N THR A 560 5.78 -16.30 10.58
CA THR A 560 5.33 -14.95 10.88
C THR A 560 5.00 -14.10 9.65
N ASN A 561 5.74 -14.30 8.55
CA ASN A 561 5.59 -13.42 7.38
C ASN A 561 4.70 -14.01 6.29
N ILE A 562 4.45 -15.33 6.31
CA ILE A 562 3.71 -16.00 5.23
C ILE A 562 2.52 -16.78 5.77
N VAL A 563 2.73 -17.70 6.71
CA VAL A 563 1.67 -18.61 7.20
C VAL A 563 0.66 -17.86 8.07
N GLU A 564 1.11 -17.10 9.06
CA GLU A 564 0.25 -16.40 10.00
C GLU A 564 -0.67 -15.35 9.34
N PRO A 565 -0.21 -14.52 8.38
CA PRO A 565 -1.08 -13.63 7.65
C PRO A 565 -2.20 -14.34 6.87
N LEU A 566 -1.91 -15.50 6.28
CA LEU A 566 -2.91 -16.30 5.57
C LEU A 566 -3.85 -17.00 6.56
N LEU A 567 -3.31 -17.56 7.65
CA LEU A 567 -4.09 -18.15 8.74
C LEU A 567 -5.11 -17.16 9.32
N ARG A 568 -4.73 -15.88 9.50
CA ARG A 568 -5.62 -14.80 9.94
C ARG A 568 -6.89 -14.77 9.11
N PHE A 569 -6.77 -14.74 7.79
CA PHE A 569 -7.92 -14.61 6.89
C PHE A 569 -8.69 -15.90 6.70
N VAL A 570 -8.04 -17.06 6.81
CA VAL A 570 -8.76 -18.36 6.88
C VAL A 570 -9.62 -18.42 8.14
N MET A 571 -9.12 -17.97 9.28
CA MET A 571 -9.91 -17.88 10.51
C MET A 571 -11.09 -16.90 10.36
N VAL A 572 -10.86 -15.73 9.75
CA VAL A 572 -11.91 -14.74 9.50
C VAL A 572 -13.03 -15.33 8.61
N SER A 573 -12.66 -16.06 7.57
CA SER A 573 -13.65 -16.74 6.71
C SER A 573 -14.52 -17.75 7.46
N ARG A 574 -14.03 -18.26 8.62
CA ARG A 574 -14.71 -19.21 9.52
C ARG A 574 -15.31 -18.56 10.76
N GLY A 575 -15.46 -17.22 10.76
CA GLY A 575 -16.10 -16.49 11.86
C GLY A 575 -15.24 -16.34 13.13
N ARG A 576 -13.92 -16.52 13.02
CA ARG A 576 -12.96 -16.31 14.10
C ARG A 576 -11.95 -15.23 13.70
N MET A 577 -11.38 -14.54 14.68
CA MET A 577 -10.37 -13.51 14.42
C MET A 577 -9.12 -13.74 15.31
N LEU A 578 -7.94 -13.56 14.73
CA LEU A 578 -6.69 -13.43 15.48
C LEU A 578 -6.52 -11.97 15.89
N LEU A 579 -6.75 -11.67 17.16
CA LEU A 579 -6.60 -10.35 17.74
C LEU A 579 -5.20 -10.21 18.38
N HIS A 580 -4.50 -9.11 18.10
CA HIS A 580 -3.22 -8.83 18.76
C HIS A 580 -3.45 -8.44 20.22
N SER A 581 -3.48 -9.45 21.07
CA SER A 581 -3.77 -9.36 22.49
C SER A 581 -3.15 -10.51 23.27
N ALA A 582 -3.03 -10.34 24.58
CA ALA A 582 -2.80 -11.43 25.54
C ALA A 582 -4.13 -11.75 26.22
N CYS A 583 -4.32 -13.00 26.60
CA CYS A 583 -5.49 -13.46 27.32
C CYS A 583 -5.08 -14.43 28.44
N ILE A 584 -5.62 -14.19 29.62
CA ILE A 584 -5.49 -15.03 30.82
C ILE A 584 -6.84 -15.17 31.51
N GLU A 585 -6.96 -16.13 32.35
CA GLU A 585 -8.12 -16.26 33.23
C GLU A 585 -7.66 -16.13 34.68
N LEU A 586 -8.22 -15.14 35.39
CA LEU A 586 -7.97 -14.87 36.81
C LEU A 586 -9.28 -15.08 37.56
N ASP A 587 -9.26 -15.92 38.59
CA ASP A 587 -10.42 -16.23 39.46
C ASP A 587 -11.70 -16.57 38.64
N GLY A 588 -11.54 -17.33 37.55
CA GLY A 588 -12.65 -17.70 36.66
C GLY A 588 -13.08 -16.61 35.69
N THR A 589 -12.48 -15.45 35.73
CA THR A 589 -12.78 -14.30 34.85
C THR A 589 -11.77 -14.23 33.71
N GLY A 590 -12.25 -14.23 32.46
CA GLY A 590 -11.42 -14.01 31.28
C GLY A 590 -11.02 -12.55 31.15
N VAL A 591 -9.72 -12.29 31.19
CA VAL A 591 -9.10 -10.97 31.12
C VAL A 591 -8.24 -10.90 29.87
N MET A 592 -8.45 -9.88 29.07
CA MET A 592 -7.66 -9.62 27.86
C MET A 592 -6.88 -8.32 27.98
N LEU A 593 -5.62 -8.34 27.54
CA LEU A 593 -4.77 -7.16 27.46
C LEU A 593 -4.38 -6.88 26.02
N SER A 594 -4.61 -5.67 25.54
CA SER A 594 -4.10 -5.19 24.25
C SER A 594 -3.20 -3.98 24.43
N ALA A 595 -2.19 -3.87 23.60
CA ALA A 595 -1.22 -2.77 23.67
C ALA A 595 -0.47 -2.63 22.34
N LEU A 596 0.11 -1.48 22.12
CA LEU A 596 1.14 -1.30 21.10
C LEU A 596 2.36 -2.15 21.43
N THR A 597 3.09 -2.54 20.40
CA THR A 597 4.32 -3.33 20.54
C THR A 597 5.32 -2.64 21.50
N ASP A 598 5.95 -3.42 22.39
CA ASP A 598 6.92 -2.96 23.43
C ASP A 598 6.32 -2.07 24.56
N THR A 599 5.03 -2.06 24.76
CA THR A 599 4.41 -1.34 25.90
C THR A 599 4.73 -2.01 27.24
N GLY A 600 4.71 -3.33 27.32
CA GLY A 600 4.96 -4.09 28.56
C GLY A 600 3.98 -5.24 28.77
N LYS A 601 3.10 -5.54 27.79
CA LYS A 601 2.03 -6.54 27.83
C LYS A 601 2.50 -7.89 28.37
N THR A 602 3.54 -8.49 27.78
CA THR A 602 4.10 -9.79 28.19
C THR A 602 4.58 -9.79 29.64
N GLY A 603 5.26 -8.72 30.09
CA GLY A 603 5.73 -8.56 31.47
C GLY A 603 4.56 -8.51 32.46
N THR A 604 3.50 -7.80 32.11
CA THR A 604 2.28 -7.70 32.93
C THR A 604 1.58 -9.04 33.07
N VAL A 605 1.42 -9.79 31.96
CA VAL A 605 0.82 -11.13 31.96
C VAL A 605 1.61 -12.09 32.85
N LEU A 606 2.93 -12.11 32.71
CA LEU A 606 3.79 -13.00 33.51
C LEU A 606 3.75 -12.65 35.01
N ARG A 607 3.69 -11.36 35.36
CA ARG A 607 3.51 -10.90 36.75
C ARG A 607 2.16 -11.32 37.30
N LEU A 608 1.07 -11.08 36.58
CA LEU A 608 -0.27 -11.48 36.99
C LEU A 608 -0.36 -12.97 37.28
N LEU A 609 0.16 -13.82 36.37
CA LEU A 609 0.19 -15.27 36.57
C LEU A 609 1.03 -15.71 37.78
N ARG A 610 2.16 -15.04 38.03
CA ARG A 610 3.06 -15.35 39.14
C ARG A 610 2.51 -14.92 40.50
N GLU A 611 1.96 -13.71 40.57
CA GLU A 611 1.57 -13.06 41.83
C GLU A 611 0.13 -13.41 42.25
N HIS A 612 -0.74 -13.61 41.26
CA HIS A 612 -2.16 -13.89 41.50
C HIS A 612 -2.62 -15.28 41.03
N GLY A 613 -1.73 -16.06 40.40
CA GLY A 613 -2.09 -17.34 39.79
C GLY A 613 -2.91 -17.17 38.51
N GLY A 614 -3.75 -18.15 38.22
CA GLY A 614 -4.62 -18.09 37.04
C GLY A 614 -4.23 -19.06 35.94
N ARG A 615 -4.95 -19.00 34.83
CA ARG A 615 -4.76 -19.88 33.67
C ARG A 615 -4.36 -19.06 32.43
N PHE A 616 -3.36 -19.53 31.71
CA PHE A 616 -2.84 -18.86 30.51
C PHE A 616 -3.53 -19.36 29.26
N LEU A 617 -3.91 -18.42 28.36
CA LEU A 617 -4.40 -18.71 27.02
C LEU A 617 -3.42 -18.25 25.93
N SER A 618 -2.95 -17.00 26.00
CA SER A 618 -2.13 -16.41 24.94
C SER A 618 -1.40 -15.14 25.41
N ASP A 619 -0.33 -14.75 24.70
CA ASP A 619 0.40 -13.50 24.97
C ASP A 619 0.46 -12.53 23.77
N ASP A 620 0.58 -13.05 22.57
CA ASP A 620 0.81 -12.23 21.36
C ASP A 620 -0.44 -12.14 20.46
N MET A 621 -1.08 -13.28 20.24
CA MET A 621 -2.32 -13.39 19.48
C MET A 621 -3.34 -14.23 20.25
N THR A 622 -4.59 -13.81 20.22
CA THR A 622 -5.73 -14.54 20.81
C THR A 622 -6.77 -14.80 19.73
N VAL A 623 -7.32 -15.99 19.68
CA VAL A 623 -8.45 -16.31 18.80
C VAL A 623 -9.73 -15.86 19.48
N ILE A 624 -10.52 -15.01 18.85
CA ILE A 624 -11.79 -14.51 19.38
C ILE A 624 -12.96 -14.83 18.45
N ASP A 625 -14.17 -14.81 19.01
CA ASP A 625 -15.42 -14.89 18.26
C ASP A 625 -16.40 -13.76 18.59
N ARG A 626 -17.52 -13.69 17.84
CA ARG A 626 -18.54 -12.65 18.02
C ARG A 626 -19.27 -12.70 19.38
N SER A 627 -19.20 -13.83 20.08
CA SER A 627 -19.96 -14.07 21.31
C SER A 627 -19.18 -13.69 22.59
N GLY A 628 -17.98 -13.14 22.46
CA GLY A 628 -17.14 -12.78 23.60
C GLY A 628 -16.23 -13.90 24.09
N ASN A 629 -16.12 -15.02 23.37
CA ASN A 629 -15.23 -16.10 23.76
C ASN A 629 -13.82 -15.89 23.17
N ALA A 630 -12.81 -16.26 23.96
CA ALA A 630 -11.43 -16.38 23.55
C ALA A 630 -10.99 -17.84 23.57
N ALA A 631 -10.29 -18.26 22.53
CA ALA A 631 -9.63 -19.57 22.50
C ALA A 631 -8.10 -19.37 22.52
N TRP A 632 -7.40 -20.38 23.06
CA TRP A 632 -5.98 -20.33 23.27
C TRP A 632 -5.19 -20.24 21.96
N PHE A 633 -4.09 -19.48 22.03
CA PHE A 633 -3.07 -19.43 20.99
C PHE A 633 -1.68 -19.27 21.60
N PRO A 634 -1.19 -20.32 22.29
CA PRO A 634 0.00 -20.24 23.12
C PRO A 634 1.27 -20.33 22.28
N LYS A 635 1.62 -19.25 21.60
CA LYS A 635 2.93 -19.15 20.93
C LYS A 635 4.06 -19.14 21.95
N PRO A 636 5.25 -19.71 21.63
CA PRO A 636 6.44 -19.47 22.43
C PRO A 636 6.74 -17.98 22.54
N LEU A 637 6.87 -17.50 23.78
CA LEU A 637 7.09 -16.09 24.11
C LEU A 637 8.48 -15.64 23.61
N THR A 638 8.52 -14.49 22.93
CA THR A 638 9.77 -13.82 22.58
C THR A 638 10.06 -12.75 23.62
N ILE A 639 11.00 -13.00 24.51
CA ILE A 639 11.22 -12.19 25.71
C ILE A 639 12.45 -11.32 25.55
N SER A 640 12.32 -10.03 25.91
CA SER A 640 13.44 -9.12 26.06
C SER A 640 14.19 -9.38 27.39
N ALA A 641 15.47 -9.06 27.42
CA ALA A 641 16.25 -9.13 28.67
C ALA A 641 15.65 -8.29 29.80
N HIS A 642 14.96 -7.19 29.46
CA HIS A 642 14.27 -6.34 30.41
C HIS A 642 13.05 -7.03 31.02
N THR A 643 12.23 -7.65 30.22
CA THR A 643 11.03 -8.41 30.66
C THR A 643 11.44 -9.58 31.57
N LEU A 644 12.51 -10.29 31.21
CA LEU A 644 12.98 -11.41 32.00
C LEU A 644 13.51 -10.99 33.39
N ARG A 645 14.19 -9.85 33.49
CA ARG A 645 14.61 -9.28 34.79
C ARG A 645 13.42 -8.89 35.68
N ALA A 646 12.38 -8.31 35.08
CA ALA A 646 11.17 -7.96 35.80
C ALA A 646 10.43 -9.19 36.40
N VAL A 647 10.63 -10.37 35.81
CA VAL A 647 9.98 -11.62 36.21
C VAL A 647 10.87 -12.48 37.16
N SER A 648 12.11 -12.02 37.42
CA SER A 648 13.05 -12.72 38.35
C SER A 648 13.26 -14.19 38.00
N ALA A 649 13.55 -14.49 36.74
CA ALA A 649 13.87 -15.84 36.29
C ALA A 649 15.30 -16.19 36.75
N ASP A 650 15.44 -16.78 37.94
CA ASP A 650 16.73 -17.14 38.58
C ASP A 650 17.37 -18.39 37.98
N ASP A 651 16.66 -19.15 37.14
CA ASP A 651 17.07 -20.43 36.60
C ASP A 651 17.89 -20.38 35.30
N LEU A 652 18.27 -19.18 34.85
CA LEU A 652 19.04 -19.05 33.60
C LEU A 652 20.56 -19.09 33.84
N SER A 653 21.24 -19.97 33.10
CA SER A 653 22.69 -20.01 33.12
C SER A 653 23.33 -18.70 32.61
N LYS A 654 24.55 -18.37 33.07
CA LYS A 654 25.31 -17.18 32.65
C LYS A 654 25.52 -17.12 31.10
N SER A 655 25.60 -18.28 30.46
CA SER A 655 25.75 -18.41 29.01
C SER A 655 24.45 -18.07 28.27
N GLU A 656 23.32 -18.52 28.77
CA GLU A 656 21.98 -18.21 28.25
C GLU A 656 21.66 -16.72 28.41
N TRP A 657 22.04 -16.14 29.55
CA TRP A 657 21.87 -14.72 29.82
C TRP A 657 22.65 -13.81 28.84
N ARG A 658 23.93 -14.15 28.55
CA ARG A 658 24.72 -13.41 27.53
C ARG A 658 24.11 -13.54 26.14
N ARG A 659 23.68 -14.76 25.79
CA ARG A 659 23.01 -15.01 24.51
C ARG A 659 21.72 -14.16 24.38
N LEU A 660 20.94 -14.11 25.43
CA LEU A 660 19.71 -13.32 25.52
C LEU A 660 19.97 -11.82 25.36
N GLN A 661 21.03 -11.30 25.97
CA GLN A 661 21.40 -9.89 25.83
C GLN A 661 21.76 -9.52 24.38
N ILE A 662 22.50 -10.37 23.69
CA ILE A 662 22.85 -10.15 22.27
C ILE A 662 21.60 -10.22 21.40
N GLN A 663 20.77 -11.24 21.63
CA GLN A 663 19.52 -11.45 20.87
C GLN A 663 18.53 -10.29 21.07
N SER A 664 18.37 -9.80 22.32
CA SER A 664 17.45 -8.71 22.64
C SER A 664 17.87 -7.38 22.04
N ARG A 665 19.18 -7.10 21.92
CA ARG A 665 19.67 -5.88 21.23
C ARG A 665 19.38 -5.89 19.74
N LEU A 666 19.54 -7.05 19.08
CA LEU A 666 19.27 -7.20 17.65
C LEU A 666 17.78 -7.15 17.31
N HIS A 667 16.94 -7.72 18.18
CA HIS A 667 15.48 -7.77 18.00
C HIS A 667 14.73 -6.62 18.70
N SER A 668 15.45 -5.62 19.22
CA SER A 668 14.88 -4.43 19.86
C SER A 668 14.21 -3.48 18.88
N LYS A 669 13.45 -2.50 19.41
CA LYS A 669 12.82 -1.41 18.64
C LYS A 669 13.83 -0.67 17.73
N GLY A 670 15.08 -0.51 18.18
CA GLY A 670 16.19 0.04 17.40
C GLY A 670 16.57 -0.85 16.21
N GLY A 671 16.64 -2.17 16.39
CA GLY A 671 16.90 -3.13 15.32
C GLY A 671 15.78 -3.16 14.27
N ARG A 672 14.50 -3.10 14.69
CA ARG A 672 13.35 -2.99 13.79
C ARG A 672 13.36 -1.66 13.01
N SER A 673 13.71 -0.55 13.66
CA SER A 673 13.84 0.76 13.01
C SER A 673 14.96 0.77 11.97
N ILE A 674 16.07 0.08 12.23
CA ILE A 674 17.15 -0.14 11.26
C ILE A 674 16.65 -1.02 10.10
N GLY A 675 15.94 -2.09 10.38
CA GLY A 675 15.30 -2.95 9.37
C GLY A 675 14.33 -2.16 8.47
N MET A 676 13.47 -1.34 9.06
CA MET A 676 12.57 -0.45 8.30
C MET A 676 13.33 0.64 7.53
N LEU A 677 14.41 1.18 8.09
CA LEU A 677 15.27 2.12 7.38
C LEU A 677 15.93 1.44 6.17
N LEU A 678 16.46 0.24 6.36
CA LEU A 678 17.04 -0.58 5.29
C LEU A 678 16.00 -0.96 4.23
N SER A 679 14.71 -1.14 4.62
CA SER A 679 13.61 -1.36 3.66
C SER A 679 13.40 -0.19 2.72
N ARG A 680 13.64 1.02 3.20
CA ARG A 680 13.54 2.25 2.38
C ARG A 680 14.63 2.33 1.31
N PHE A 681 15.73 1.62 1.50
CA PHE A 681 16.83 1.51 0.53
C PHE A 681 16.66 0.38 -0.48
N ASN A 682 15.48 -0.24 -0.53
CA ASN A 682 15.20 -1.36 -1.44
C ASN A 682 16.09 -2.60 -1.20
N LEU A 683 16.55 -2.78 0.04
CA LEU A 683 17.32 -3.94 0.44
C LEU A 683 16.40 -5.15 0.68
N PRO A 684 16.89 -6.39 0.45
CA PRO A 684 16.12 -7.61 0.63
C PRO A 684 15.92 -7.94 2.12
N ILE A 685 14.88 -7.36 2.74
CA ILE A 685 14.68 -7.44 4.20
C ILE A 685 14.29 -8.83 4.63
N MET A 686 13.40 -9.50 3.89
CA MET A 686 13.00 -10.86 4.23
C MET A 686 14.22 -11.81 4.18
N GLY A 687 15.09 -11.63 3.17
CA GLY A 687 16.34 -12.37 3.04
C GLY A 687 17.33 -12.06 4.17
N ILE A 688 17.48 -10.78 4.52
CA ILE A 688 18.33 -10.35 5.64
C ILE A 688 17.77 -10.88 6.96
N ASN A 689 16.46 -10.77 7.18
CA ASN A 689 15.80 -11.28 8.37
C ASN A 689 15.94 -12.82 8.48
N ALA A 690 15.73 -13.53 7.38
CA ALA A 690 15.90 -14.98 7.33
C ALA A 690 17.33 -15.42 7.71
N LEU A 691 18.34 -14.74 7.18
CA LEU A 691 19.74 -14.98 7.51
C LEU A 691 20.06 -14.63 8.97
N THR A 692 19.60 -13.48 9.44
CA THR A 692 19.82 -13.03 10.82
C THR A 692 19.20 -14.03 11.82
N GLN A 693 18.00 -14.48 11.55
CA GLN A 693 17.32 -15.43 12.44
C GLN A 693 17.87 -16.86 12.34
N MET A 694 18.43 -17.21 11.20
CA MET A 694 19.15 -18.49 11.07
C MET A 694 20.47 -18.50 11.89
N LEU A 695 21.18 -17.37 11.92
CA LEU A 695 22.44 -17.22 12.66
C LEU A 695 22.20 -16.95 14.15
N ILE A 696 21.21 -16.12 14.46
CA ILE A 696 20.88 -15.69 15.82
C ILE A 696 19.36 -15.83 15.98
N PRO A 697 18.86 -17.04 16.29
CA PRO A 697 17.44 -17.25 16.47
C PRO A 697 16.89 -16.41 17.62
N PRO A 698 15.64 -15.91 17.53
CA PRO A 698 15.04 -15.17 18.62
C PRO A 698 14.90 -16.05 19.87
N PRO A 699 15.06 -15.48 21.09
CA PRO A 699 14.90 -16.23 22.31
C PRO A 699 13.43 -16.57 22.51
N LYS A 700 13.10 -17.85 22.42
CA LYS A 700 11.74 -18.36 22.57
C LYS A 700 11.63 -19.23 23.80
N TYR A 701 10.67 -18.88 24.65
CA TYR A 701 10.41 -19.59 25.90
C TYR A 701 8.95 -20.00 25.96
N HIS A 702 8.69 -21.21 26.42
CA HIS A 702 7.34 -21.61 26.79
C HIS A 702 6.98 -20.93 28.11
N VAL A 703 5.72 -20.56 28.27
CA VAL A 703 5.25 -19.82 29.44
C VAL A 703 5.50 -20.56 30.75
N ASP A 704 5.32 -21.89 30.75
CA ASP A 704 5.52 -22.80 31.87
C ASP A 704 6.98 -22.85 32.41
N ARG A 705 7.96 -22.51 31.55
CA ARG A 705 9.35 -22.34 31.95
C ARG A 705 9.65 -21.02 32.66
N LEU A 706 8.81 -20.04 32.49
CA LEU A 706 9.00 -18.68 33.02
C LEU A 706 8.20 -18.45 34.30
N VAL A 707 7.00 -19.00 34.31
CA VAL A 707 6.10 -18.91 35.45
C VAL A 707 5.30 -20.20 35.55
N PRO A 708 5.24 -20.85 36.71
CA PRO A 708 4.38 -22.02 36.92
C PRO A 708 2.90 -21.55 36.74
N CYS A 709 2.24 -21.97 35.68
CA CYS A 709 0.85 -21.66 35.43
C CYS A 709 0.13 -22.82 34.73
N GLN A 710 -1.16 -22.92 34.96
CA GLN A 710 -2.03 -23.83 34.22
C GLN A 710 -2.42 -23.18 32.87
N MET A 711 -2.69 -24.01 31.87
CA MET A 711 -3.19 -23.56 30.58
C MET A 711 -4.67 -23.89 30.47
N THR A 712 -5.42 -23.04 29.77
CA THR A 712 -6.82 -23.30 29.43
C THR A 712 -7.02 -23.12 27.92
N SER A 713 -7.89 -23.95 27.34
CA SER A 713 -8.14 -23.94 25.90
C SER A 713 -9.11 -22.82 25.46
N SER A 714 -9.96 -22.35 26.36
CA SER A 714 -10.92 -21.27 26.08
C SER A 714 -11.42 -20.62 27.37
N THR A 715 -11.84 -19.37 27.26
CA THR A 715 -12.52 -18.63 28.33
C THR A 715 -13.50 -17.61 27.71
N ARG A 716 -14.49 -17.20 28.50
CA ARG A 716 -15.32 -16.05 28.15
C ARG A 716 -14.67 -14.78 28.69
N VAL A 717 -14.38 -13.85 27.81
CA VAL A 717 -13.75 -12.59 28.19
C VAL A 717 -14.81 -11.63 28.73
N SER A 718 -14.60 -11.11 29.92
CA SER A 718 -15.44 -10.09 30.55
C SER A 718 -14.81 -8.70 30.48
N GLU A 719 -13.49 -8.65 30.61
CA GLU A 719 -12.72 -7.41 30.71
C GLU A 719 -11.60 -7.35 29.68
N LEU A 720 -11.51 -6.23 28.97
CA LEU A 720 -10.43 -5.92 28.05
C LEU A 720 -9.74 -4.63 28.49
N PHE A 721 -8.47 -4.72 28.83
CA PHE A 721 -7.63 -3.58 29.15
C PHE A 721 -6.74 -3.20 27.97
N ILE A 722 -6.83 -1.95 27.53
CA ILE A 722 -5.89 -1.36 26.59
C ILE A 722 -4.85 -0.62 27.43
N ILE A 723 -3.65 -1.22 27.53
CA ILE A 723 -2.58 -0.68 28.38
C ILE A 723 -1.69 0.29 27.60
N GLU A 724 -1.37 1.41 28.19
CA GLU A 724 -0.59 2.49 27.60
C GLU A 724 0.48 3.01 28.57
N ARG A 725 1.55 3.60 28.00
CA ARG A 725 2.56 4.28 28.80
C ARG A 725 2.21 5.74 28.98
N GLY A 726 2.10 6.19 30.22
CA GLY A 726 1.77 7.58 30.53
C GLY A 726 1.56 7.78 32.02
N ALA A 727 1.16 8.99 32.44
CA ALA A 727 0.74 9.25 33.78
C ALA A 727 -0.39 8.30 34.22
N PRO A 728 -0.40 7.77 35.44
CA PRO A 728 -1.41 6.83 35.89
C PRO A 728 -2.81 7.36 35.63
N SER A 729 -3.59 6.63 34.88
CA SER A 729 -4.99 6.97 34.60
C SER A 729 -5.77 5.74 34.16
N MET A 730 -7.06 5.72 34.49
CA MET A 730 -8.01 4.72 34.10
C MET A 730 -9.24 5.40 33.54
N ALA A 731 -9.72 4.91 32.38
CA ALA A 731 -10.97 5.37 31.79
C ALA A 731 -11.70 4.22 31.10
N GLU A 732 -13.01 4.26 31.10
CA GLU A 732 -13.82 3.39 30.26
C GLU A 732 -13.76 3.90 28.83
N MET A 733 -13.55 3.00 27.87
CA MET A 733 -13.43 3.35 26.46
C MET A 733 -14.71 3.00 25.69
N ALA A 734 -15.15 3.90 24.82
CA ALA A 734 -16.26 3.63 23.91
C ALA A 734 -15.93 2.47 22.96
N LYS A 735 -16.91 1.60 22.70
CA LYS A 735 -16.71 0.38 21.89
C LYS A 735 -16.26 0.70 20.45
N GLU A 736 -16.73 1.79 19.88
CA GLU A 736 -16.35 2.29 18.54
C GLU A 736 -14.89 2.74 18.49
N GLU A 737 -14.42 3.40 19.53
CA GLU A 737 -13.04 3.83 19.67
C GLU A 737 -12.12 2.61 19.85
N ALA A 738 -12.49 1.70 20.74
CA ALA A 738 -11.80 0.43 20.96
C ALA A 738 -11.71 -0.40 19.68
N LEU A 739 -12.77 -0.46 18.90
CA LEU A 739 -12.79 -1.15 17.61
C LEU A 739 -11.73 -0.61 16.65
N VAL A 740 -11.65 0.71 16.51
CA VAL A 740 -10.67 1.37 15.63
C VAL A 740 -9.25 1.11 16.13
N GLN A 741 -9.00 1.26 17.43
CA GLN A 741 -7.67 1.11 18.02
C GLN A 741 -7.18 -0.35 17.94
N LEU A 742 -8.02 -1.33 18.24
CA LEU A 742 -7.67 -2.75 18.20
C LEU A 742 -7.42 -3.25 16.79
N LEU A 743 -8.18 -2.78 15.81
CA LEU A 743 -7.91 -3.07 14.39
C LEU A 743 -6.57 -2.47 13.95
N ALA A 744 -6.26 -1.24 14.38
CA ALA A 744 -4.98 -0.61 14.08
C ALA A 744 -3.81 -1.35 14.74
N ASN A 745 -3.93 -1.75 16.00
CA ASN A 745 -2.92 -2.53 16.71
C ASN A 745 -2.68 -3.90 16.05
N THR A 746 -3.75 -4.56 15.60
CA THR A 746 -3.65 -5.84 14.90
C THR A 746 -2.99 -5.65 13.53
N GLU A 747 -3.29 -4.58 12.80
CA GLU A 747 -2.65 -4.30 11.51
C GLU A 747 -1.16 -3.97 11.64
N ASP A 748 -0.75 -3.28 12.71
CA ASP A 748 0.67 -2.98 12.97
C ASP A 748 1.50 -4.25 13.17
N ALA A 749 0.92 -5.31 13.74
CA ALA A 749 1.57 -6.61 13.88
C ALA A 749 1.97 -7.26 12.54
N TYR A 750 1.25 -6.94 11.46
CA TYR A 750 1.50 -7.45 10.10
C TYR A 750 2.20 -6.43 9.18
N GLY A 751 2.67 -5.32 9.70
CA GLY A 751 3.22 -4.19 8.93
C GLY A 751 4.49 -4.49 8.11
N PHE A 752 5.04 -5.70 8.14
CA PHE A 752 6.27 -6.09 7.45
C PHE A 752 6.02 -6.60 6.01
N PRO A 753 6.95 -6.36 5.07
CA PRO A 753 6.96 -7.10 3.81
C PRO A 753 7.09 -8.61 4.10
N PRO A 754 6.42 -9.50 3.37
CA PRO A 754 5.68 -9.28 2.12
C PRO A 754 4.18 -8.96 2.30
N TYR A 755 3.64 -9.01 3.52
CA TYR A 755 2.19 -8.88 3.76
C TYR A 755 1.57 -7.65 3.08
N ARG A 756 2.21 -6.48 3.15
CA ARG A 756 1.72 -5.26 2.50
C ARG A 756 1.48 -5.40 0.99
N TYR A 757 2.26 -6.28 0.34
CA TYR A 757 2.14 -6.50 -1.10
C TYR A 757 1.09 -7.56 -1.42
N LEU A 758 0.89 -8.50 -0.51
CA LEU A 758 0.06 -9.69 -0.72
C LEU A 758 -1.37 -9.49 -0.24
N ALA A 759 -1.56 -8.76 0.86
CA ALA A 759 -2.86 -8.57 1.50
C ALA A 759 -3.98 -8.13 0.54
N PRO A 760 -3.78 -7.13 -0.34
CA PRO A 760 -4.84 -6.69 -1.25
C PRO A 760 -5.30 -7.75 -2.27
N ALA A 761 -4.52 -8.81 -2.45
CA ALA A 761 -4.79 -9.87 -3.41
C ALA A 761 -5.30 -11.16 -2.76
N ILE A 762 -5.39 -11.19 -1.43
CA ILE A 762 -5.92 -12.37 -0.73
C ILE A 762 -7.41 -12.49 -1.03
N SER A 763 -7.79 -13.67 -1.52
CA SER A 763 -9.19 -14.08 -1.73
C SER A 763 -9.37 -15.48 -1.15
N ILE A 764 -10.29 -15.66 -0.20
CA ILE A 764 -10.54 -16.92 0.50
C ILE A 764 -12.04 -17.21 0.53
N GLY A 765 -12.43 -18.39 0.06
CA GLY A 765 -13.83 -18.80 0.02
C GLY A 765 -14.71 -17.84 -0.77
N ALA A 766 -14.28 -17.42 -1.96
CA ALA A 766 -14.94 -16.43 -2.83
C ALA A 766 -15.07 -15.02 -2.24
N ARG A 767 -14.49 -14.74 -1.06
CA ARG A 767 -14.47 -13.42 -0.44
C ARG A 767 -13.15 -12.71 -0.78
N ASP A 768 -13.25 -11.49 -1.27
CA ASP A 768 -12.07 -10.66 -1.52
C ASP A 768 -11.49 -10.08 -0.21
N TYR A 769 -10.35 -9.41 -0.31
CA TYR A 769 -9.70 -8.78 0.83
C TYR A 769 -10.58 -7.76 1.56
N ARG A 770 -11.44 -7.02 0.85
CA ARG A 770 -12.35 -6.02 1.45
C ARG A 770 -13.43 -6.70 2.26
N GLU A 771 -14.02 -7.76 1.71
CA GLU A 771 -15.07 -8.54 2.37
C GLU A 771 -14.49 -9.25 3.60
N LEU A 772 -13.28 -9.80 3.51
CA LEU A 772 -12.59 -10.41 4.64
C LEU A 772 -12.28 -9.36 5.74
N ARG A 773 -11.86 -8.15 5.36
CA ARG A 773 -11.65 -7.05 6.32
C ARG A 773 -12.96 -6.55 6.94
N ALA A 774 -14.05 -6.52 6.19
CA ALA A 774 -15.38 -6.20 6.72
C ALA A 774 -15.84 -7.26 7.72
N ALA A 775 -15.70 -8.55 7.39
CA ALA A 775 -16.00 -9.65 8.29
C ALA A 775 -15.15 -9.62 9.57
N GLU A 776 -13.86 -9.30 9.48
CA GLU A 776 -12.98 -9.13 10.64
C GLU A 776 -13.48 -8.00 11.57
N ARG A 777 -13.89 -6.87 10.99
CA ARG A 777 -14.48 -5.76 11.74
C ARG A 777 -15.78 -6.17 12.43
N GLU A 778 -16.63 -6.94 11.77
CA GLU A 778 -17.87 -7.43 12.35
C GLU A 778 -17.64 -8.43 13.50
N ILE A 779 -16.65 -9.33 13.36
CA ILE A 779 -16.29 -10.27 14.43
C ILE A 779 -15.85 -9.48 15.68
N LEU A 780 -14.96 -8.50 15.48
CA LEU A 780 -14.47 -7.69 16.60
C LEU A 780 -15.58 -6.82 17.22
N ALA A 781 -16.44 -6.22 16.41
CA ALA A 781 -17.58 -5.44 16.91
C ALA A 781 -18.54 -6.31 17.74
N GLY A 782 -18.86 -7.53 17.27
CA GLY A 782 -19.64 -8.49 18.03
C GLY A 782 -18.97 -8.91 19.35
N PHE A 783 -17.67 -9.18 19.32
CA PHE A 783 -16.87 -9.47 20.52
C PHE A 783 -16.95 -8.34 21.54
N LEU A 784 -16.70 -7.09 21.12
CA LEU A 784 -16.75 -5.91 21.98
C LEU A 784 -18.16 -5.63 22.52
N GLY A 785 -19.20 -6.13 21.85
CA GLY A 785 -20.58 -6.11 22.36
C GLY A 785 -20.70 -6.79 23.72
N ASN A 786 -19.91 -7.83 23.99
CA ASN A 786 -19.96 -8.69 25.17
C ASN A 786 -18.88 -8.42 26.22
N VAL A 787 -17.98 -7.45 25.96
CA VAL A 787 -16.79 -7.22 26.78
C VAL A 787 -16.75 -5.77 27.23
N ARG A 788 -16.36 -5.55 28.49
CA ARG A 788 -16.10 -4.21 29.01
C ARG A 788 -14.70 -3.77 28.63
N VAL A 789 -14.55 -2.57 28.09
CA VAL A 789 -13.26 -2.05 27.62
C VAL A 789 -12.82 -0.88 28.48
N ARG A 790 -11.58 -0.95 28.98
CA ARG A 790 -10.97 0.11 29.79
C ARG A 790 -9.56 0.41 29.27
N THR A 791 -9.18 1.69 29.26
CA THR A 791 -7.77 2.10 29.12
C THR A 791 -7.12 2.15 30.48
N LEU A 792 -5.87 1.72 30.55
CA LEU A 792 -5.07 1.74 31.77
C LEU A 792 -3.67 2.25 31.45
N ALA A 793 -3.34 3.46 31.87
CA ALA A 793 -2.03 4.05 31.67
C ALA A 793 -1.17 3.95 32.93
N SER A 794 0.13 3.66 32.76
CA SER A 794 1.12 3.63 33.83
C SER A 794 2.50 3.98 33.29
N ASP A 795 3.26 4.75 34.04
CA ASP A 795 4.67 5.05 33.80
C ASP A 795 5.62 4.08 34.54
N THR A 796 5.14 3.41 35.60
CA THR A 796 5.87 2.47 36.45
C THR A 796 5.59 0.99 36.15
N PHE A 797 4.75 0.69 35.15
CA PHE A 797 4.30 -0.69 34.81
C PHE A 797 3.48 -1.37 35.93
N SER A 798 2.72 -0.58 36.70
CA SER A 798 1.88 -1.04 37.80
C SER A 798 0.61 -1.81 37.40
N TRP A 799 0.39 -2.05 36.10
CA TRP A 799 -0.83 -2.70 35.59
C TRP A 799 -1.13 -4.06 36.24
N ALA A 800 -0.08 -4.82 36.60
CA ALA A 800 -0.28 -6.13 37.26
C ALA A 800 -0.81 -6.00 38.67
N ASP A 801 -0.54 -4.87 39.35
CA ASP A 801 -1.04 -4.60 40.67
C ASP A 801 -2.48 -4.06 40.62
N GLU A 802 -2.80 -3.24 39.63
CA GLU A 802 -4.09 -2.55 39.46
C GLU A 802 -5.21 -3.46 38.96
N ILE A 803 -4.91 -4.33 37.97
CA ILE A 803 -5.92 -5.18 37.30
C ILE A 803 -6.70 -6.07 38.30
N PRO A 804 -6.08 -6.80 39.24
CA PRO A 804 -6.82 -7.64 40.19
C PRO A 804 -7.78 -6.85 41.09
N HIS A 805 -7.40 -5.63 41.55
CA HIS A 805 -8.28 -4.78 42.29
C HIS A 805 -9.50 -4.35 41.49
N LEU A 806 -9.30 -3.97 40.21
CA LEU A 806 -10.36 -3.60 39.29
C LEU A 806 -11.34 -4.76 38.99
N LEU A 807 -10.85 -5.99 39.01
CA LEU A 807 -11.71 -7.18 38.85
C LEU A 807 -12.55 -7.46 40.09
N GLN A 808 -11.99 -7.30 41.29
CA GLN A 808 -12.70 -7.44 42.54
C GLN A 808 -13.79 -6.37 42.70
N GLU A 809 -13.52 -5.12 42.38
CA GLU A 809 -14.50 -4.05 42.36
C GLU A 809 -15.66 -4.35 41.39
N ALA A 810 -15.36 -4.86 40.19
CA ALA A 810 -16.37 -5.21 39.19
C ALA A 810 -17.24 -6.39 39.68
N ALA A 811 -16.64 -7.40 40.32
CA ALA A 811 -17.37 -8.53 40.91
C ALA A 811 -18.26 -8.10 42.08
N GLY A 812 -17.78 -7.21 42.97
CA GLY A 812 -18.55 -6.66 44.06
C GLY A 812 -19.76 -5.84 43.59
N ALA A 813 -19.56 -5.02 42.57
CA ALA A 813 -20.65 -4.23 41.96
C ALA A 813 -21.70 -5.12 41.29
N ALA A 814 -21.30 -6.22 40.62
CA ALA A 814 -22.22 -7.17 40.04
C ALA A 814 -23.05 -7.94 41.08
N GLN A 815 -22.43 -8.31 42.22
CA GLN A 815 -23.13 -8.94 43.34
C GLN A 815 -24.10 -7.96 44.04
N ALA A 816 -23.74 -6.71 44.22
CA ALA A 816 -24.63 -5.68 44.78
C ALA A 816 -25.84 -5.41 43.85
N ALA A 817 -25.62 -5.43 42.52
CA ALA A 817 -26.72 -5.26 41.58
C ALA A 817 -27.68 -6.46 41.57
N SER A 818 -27.18 -7.70 41.73
CA SER A 818 -28.00 -8.91 41.83
C SER A 818 -28.72 -9.05 43.19
N GLY A 819 -28.10 -8.55 44.27
CA GLY A 819 -28.68 -8.54 45.63
C GLY A 819 -29.84 -7.56 45.79
N ASN A 820 -29.83 -6.41 45.14
CA ASN A 820 -30.93 -5.45 45.14
C ASN A 820 -32.17 -5.88 44.35
N GLY A 821 -32.08 -6.88 43.47
CA GLY A 821 -33.23 -7.48 42.76
C GLY A 821 -34.01 -8.49 43.57
N ALA A 822 -33.45 -9.00 44.69
CA ALA A 822 -34.07 -10.05 45.48
C ALA A 822 -34.90 -9.52 46.71
N HIS A 823 -34.85 -8.22 47.01
CA HIS A 823 -35.57 -7.64 48.13
C HIS A 823 -36.86 -6.86 47.77
N GLY A 824 -37.31 -6.94 46.51
CA GLY A 824 -38.45 -6.18 46.00
C GLY A 824 -39.74 -6.96 45.75
N LEU A 825 -39.83 -8.28 46.07
CA LEU A 825 -41.06 -9.10 45.82
C LEU A 825 -41.40 -10.00 47.02
N ASN A 826 -41.57 -9.43 48.22
CA ASN A 826 -42.30 -10.07 49.31
C ASN A 826 -43.37 -9.13 49.80
N GLY A 827 -44.58 -9.29 49.32
CA GLY A 827 -45.72 -8.61 49.83
C GLY A 827 -46.86 -8.51 48.82
N LEU A 828 -47.56 -9.62 48.58
CA LEU A 828 -49.01 -9.63 48.39
C LEU A 828 -49.53 -11.10 48.28
N GLY A 829 -50.42 -11.37 49.17
CA GLY A 829 -51.05 -12.56 49.65
C GLY A 829 -51.53 -13.60 48.60
N SER A 830 -51.52 -14.79 49.13
CA SER A 830 -52.23 -15.97 48.65
C SER A 830 -53.80 -15.78 48.74
N PRO A 831 -54.56 -16.43 47.89
CA PRO A 831 -55.23 -17.60 48.41
C PRO A 831 -55.42 -18.81 47.46
N ALA A 832 -55.16 -19.96 48.09
CA ALA A 832 -55.81 -21.25 48.04
C ALA A 832 -56.57 -21.73 46.79
N GLY A 833 -56.24 -22.96 46.39
CA GLY A 833 -57.28 -23.86 45.91
C GLY A 833 -56.83 -24.93 44.88
N ARG A 834 -56.55 -26.14 45.41
CA ARG A 834 -57.05 -27.46 44.92
C ARG A 834 -56.52 -28.09 43.63
N ASP A 835 -55.89 -29.22 43.92
CA ASP A 835 -56.17 -30.58 43.43
C ASP A 835 -55.58 -31.04 42.09
N SER A 836 -54.78 -32.01 42.27
CA SER A 836 -54.78 -33.43 41.93
C SER A 836 -54.09 -33.83 40.61
N GLU A 837 -53.29 -34.79 40.80
CA GLU A 837 -53.10 -36.20 40.41
C GLU A 837 -51.91 -36.33 39.40
N ALA A 838 -50.82 -36.87 39.84
CA ALA A 838 -50.41 -38.26 39.87
C ALA A 838 -50.49 -38.97 38.50
N TYR A 839 -49.32 -39.29 37.92
CA TYR A 839 -49.15 -40.68 37.46
C TYR A 839 -47.64 -41.01 37.44
N ALA A 840 -47.34 -42.13 38.07
CA ALA A 840 -46.07 -42.80 38.26
C ALA A 840 -45.78 -43.79 37.13
N GLY A 841 -44.56 -44.20 37.04
CA GLY A 841 -44.13 -45.47 36.45
C GLY A 841 -43.18 -45.25 35.24
N GLY A 842 -42.07 -45.84 35.12
CA GLY A 842 -41.36 -46.89 35.82
C GLY A 842 -40.18 -47.35 34.96
N ASP A 843 -39.14 -47.66 35.66
CA ASP A 843 -38.10 -48.64 35.38
C ASP A 843 -37.67 -49.06 33.97
N GLY A 844 -36.32 -49.24 33.91
CA GLY A 844 -35.72 -50.19 32.96
C GLY A 844 -34.27 -49.99 32.63
N LEU A 845 -33.35 -50.19 33.53
CA LEU A 845 -32.15 -51.03 33.48
C LEU A 845 -31.69 -51.54 32.09
N GLY A 846 -30.41 -51.34 31.80
CA GLY A 846 -29.69 -52.01 30.71
C GLY A 846 -28.18 -51.69 30.70
N LYS A 847 -27.46 -52.39 31.52
CA LYS A 847 -25.99 -52.48 31.47
C LYS A 847 -25.53 -53.31 30.27
N ALA A 848 -24.28 -53.00 29.87
CA ALA A 848 -23.21 -53.88 29.32
C ALA A 848 -22.76 -53.32 27.95
N SER A 849 -21.54 -53.28 27.54
CA SER A 849 -20.22 -53.75 27.95
C SER A 849 -19.22 -53.33 26.88
N ARG A 850 -18.02 -52.97 27.23
CA ARG A 850 -16.82 -53.05 26.34
C ARG A 850 -16.54 -54.49 25.99
N PRO A 851 -15.72 -54.93 24.95
CA PRO A 851 -14.42 -54.33 24.55
C PRO A 851 -14.12 -54.42 23.02
N ALA A 852 -13.16 -53.75 22.51
CA ALA A 852 -11.86 -54.06 21.97
C ALA A 852 -11.22 -52.84 21.27
#